data_3647181691b7d378f8181af241a459c2
#
_entry.id   3647181691b7d378f8181af241a459c2
#
_cell.length_a   1.000
_cell.length_b   1.000
_cell.length_c   1.000
_cell.angle_alpha   90.00
_cell.angle_beta   90.00
_cell.angle_gamma   90.00
#
_symmetry.space_group_name_H-M   'P 1'
#
loop_
_entity.id
_entity.type
_entity.pdbx_description
1 polymer ?
#
loop_
_entity_poly.entity_id
_entity_poly.type
_entity_poly.pdbx_seq_one_letter_code
_entity_poly.pdbx_strand_id
1 'polypeptide(L)'
;QQMETIVVSAAGFEQKIKNAPASITVITAEDLKNKRITSVADALSDVEGVDISPTAGKTGGLNIRIRGMDAEYTLVLIDGRRQNSTGDIAPNGFGESNNSFIPPVSAIQRIEVIRGPASTLYGSDAIGGVVNIITKKVSPEWTGSVTLEGTVLPNHSDFGNQRAVDAFLTGPIIQDLLGLQIRARKAERDQSDLIRSDDDDTGTELSGGNSPTKSDLETIGARLTLTPHSDHDISVEYEKTEQWYDNSKGQLGTLGANGGYGDAQEYNREKMILAHTWNNAIGKLESSIINTQTETVGRLIPARAQGMSTAITPRVLESEDTIFDTKFTTQYFDDHSITLGGQWWEASISDGLRVKKEVSFEQLGLFAEDTWSLNDNLALTLGLRYDDHDTFGDFWTPRAYLVWNAHENWTFKGGYSEGYKAPRLERLTDGVVNVSGQGRTPTFGNPNLKPETSKNFEIGTYFSTNHNFDFNVTAFFSQIEDKIMTGNKEISCNTDNTTTSGINWSKADCEAFMASVGTPWVMDYNRGTPDSWNVTRPVNAEEAEVYGIEAGLNWAFADNWKLGLNYTWTETEIKDSSLGNPVLNDTPEHMVNASLKWQAADFVNLWARGEYRSERARFTSTYDNLTTANQQVYDALGDYKEYALLHVGSNFNVTPNWDIGVALYNVFDKNFNDYEKVANSYYNRYSNTQEGRRVQLSTTFKF
;
A
#
# COMPACT_ATOMS: atom_id res chain seq x y z
N GLN A 1 -6.17 29.08 -19.12
CA GLN A 1 -6.72 27.77 -19.59
C GLN A 1 -6.27 26.73 -18.57
N GLN A 2 -7.19 26.20 -17.78
CA GLN A 2 -6.90 25.01 -17.00
C GLN A 2 -6.70 23.88 -18.03
N MET A 3 -5.51 23.28 -18.09
CA MET A 3 -5.28 22.13 -18.96
C MET A 3 -6.19 20.99 -18.50
N GLU A 4 -6.95 20.40 -19.44
CA GLU A 4 -7.77 19.22 -19.14
C GLU A 4 -6.86 18.14 -18.56
N THR A 5 -7.27 17.54 -17.45
CA THR A 5 -6.50 16.49 -16.78
C THR A 5 -6.41 15.24 -17.66
N ILE A 6 -5.19 14.86 -18.01
CA ILE A 6 -4.89 13.69 -18.85
C ILE A 6 -4.43 12.54 -17.98
N VAL A 7 -4.93 11.34 -18.27
CA VAL A 7 -4.59 10.08 -17.58
C VAL A 7 -4.14 9.03 -18.59
N VAL A 8 -3.31 8.10 -18.14
CA VAL A 8 -2.76 6.99 -18.92
C VAL A 8 -3.16 5.64 -18.35
N SER A 9 -3.26 5.53 -17.02
CA SER A 9 -3.35 4.24 -16.32
C SER A 9 -4.65 3.47 -16.60
N ALA A 10 -5.74 4.16 -16.98
CA ALA A 10 -7.05 3.54 -17.11
C ALA A 10 -7.25 2.72 -18.42
N ALA A 11 -6.49 3.03 -19.49
CA ALA A 11 -6.61 2.33 -20.78
C ALA A 11 -5.26 2.14 -21.48
N GLY A 12 -4.15 2.48 -20.82
CA GLY A 12 -2.81 2.33 -21.38
C GLY A 12 -2.40 3.43 -22.38
N PHE A 13 -3.25 4.39 -22.69
CA PHE A 13 -2.97 5.55 -23.56
C PHE A 13 -3.48 6.85 -22.94
N GLU A 14 -2.91 7.99 -23.39
CA GLU A 14 -3.28 9.32 -22.90
C GLU A 14 -4.72 9.71 -23.31
N GLN A 15 -5.55 10.04 -22.34
CA GLN A 15 -6.91 10.48 -22.55
C GLN A 15 -7.39 11.43 -21.45
N LYS A 16 -8.48 12.19 -21.71
CA LYS A 16 -9.10 13.03 -20.71
C LYS A 16 -9.70 12.19 -19.59
N ILE A 17 -9.58 12.64 -18.33
CA ILE A 17 -10.11 11.91 -17.17
C ILE A 17 -11.60 11.58 -17.29
N LYS A 18 -12.41 12.48 -17.88
CA LYS A 18 -13.85 12.24 -18.11
C LYS A 18 -14.13 11.08 -19.06
N ASN A 19 -13.23 10.79 -19.98
CA ASN A 19 -13.37 9.70 -20.96
C ASN A 19 -12.73 8.39 -20.49
N ALA A 20 -11.97 8.42 -19.39
CA ALA A 20 -11.30 7.23 -18.89
C ALA A 20 -12.31 6.15 -18.48
N PRO A 21 -12.17 4.90 -18.96
CA PRO A 21 -13.08 3.80 -18.64
C PRO A 21 -12.78 3.20 -17.25
N ALA A 22 -12.73 4.04 -16.24
CA ALA A 22 -12.51 3.66 -14.84
C ALA A 22 -12.92 4.80 -13.91
N SER A 23 -13.10 4.47 -12.62
CA SER A 23 -13.11 5.43 -11.52
C SER A 23 -11.67 5.83 -11.20
N ILE A 24 -11.23 6.99 -11.67
CA ILE A 24 -9.85 7.45 -11.57
C ILE A 24 -9.77 8.87 -10.99
N THR A 25 -8.78 9.09 -10.14
CA THR A 25 -8.44 10.41 -9.56
C THR A 25 -6.97 10.73 -9.87
N VAL A 26 -6.68 11.99 -10.15
CA VAL A 26 -5.33 12.48 -10.45
C VAL A 26 -4.92 13.50 -9.41
N ILE A 27 -3.74 13.29 -8.82
CA ILE A 27 -3.06 14.23 -7.94
C ILE A 27 -1.92 14.85 -8.73
N THR A 28 -2.01 16.14 -9.00
CA THR A 28 -1.03 16.86 -9.82
C THR A 28 0.22 17.25 -9.02
N ALA A 29 1.31 17.59 -9.71
CA ALA A 29 2.51 18.14 -9.05
C ALA A 29 2.20 19.43 -8.25
N GLU A 30 1.22 20.22 -8.69
CA GLU A 30 0.76 21.41 -7.96
C GLU A 30 0.04 21.02 -6.65
N ASP A 31 -0.81 19.98 -6.68
CA ASP A 31 -1.46 19.48 -5.47
C ASP A 31 -0.42 18.91 -4.49
N LEU A 32 0.56 18.16 -4.97
CA LEU A 32 1.66 17.67 -4.17
C LEU A 32 2.46 18.79 -3.51
N LYS A 33 2.74 19.85 -4.26
CA LYS A 33 3.46 21.04 -3.74
C LYS A 33 2.65 21.78 -2.67
N ASN A 34 1.33 21.91 -2.86
CA ASN A 34 0.47 22.71 -2.01
C ASN A 34 0.00 22.02 -0.74
N LYS A 35 0.07 20.68 -0.68
CA LYS A 35 -0.38 19.89 0.49
C LYS A 35 0.68 19.70 1.57
N ARG A 36 1.94 19.90 1.27
CA ARG A 36 3.06 19.53 2.17
C ARG A 36 3.01 18.06 2.58
N ILE A 37 3.44 17.22 1.69
CA ILE A 37 3.35 15.77 1.77
C ILE A 37 4.69 15.21 2.16
N THR A 38 4.72 14.33 3.17
CA THR A 38 5.94 13.63 3.60
C THR A 38 6.14 12.32 2.87
N SER A 39 5.05 11.73 2.36
CA SER A 39 5.06 10.45 1.63
C SER A 39 4.00 10.44 0.55
N VAL A 40 4.10 9.51 -0.40
CA VAL A 40 3.04 9.29 -1.40
C VAL A 40 1.73 8.86 -0.75
N ALA A 41 1.77 8.09 0.32
CA ALA A 41 0.56 7.73 1.07
C ALA A 41 -0.17 8.98 1.60
N ASP A 42 0.57 9.96 2.15
CA ASP A 42 -0.02 11.24 2.57
C ASP A 42 -0.70 11.96 1.39
N ALA A 43 -0.13 11.86 0.19
CA ALA A 43 -0.70 12.47 -1.01
C ALA A 43 -2.09 11.92 -1.35
N LEU A 44 -2.34 10.66 -1.02
CA LEU A 44 -3.57 9.94 -1.33
C LEU A 44 -4.68 10.15 -0.28
N SER A 45 -4.37 10.75 0.85
CA SER A 45 -5.30 10.88 1.98
C SER A 45 -6.60 11.64 1.68
N ASP A 46 -6.59 12.49 0.63
CA ASP A 46 -7.76 13.24 0.19
C ASP A 46 -8.46 12.61 -1.03
N VAL A 47 -8.10 11.39 -1.42
CA VAL A 47 -8.73 10.70 -2.55
C VAL A 47 -9.96 9.95 -2.04
N GLU A 48 -11.10 10.11 -2.73
CA GLU A 48 -12.30 9.35 -2.44
C GLU A 48 -12.03 7.84 -2.59
N GLY A 49 -12.62 7.02 -1.71
CA GLY A 49 -12.42 5.57 -1.71
C GLY A 49 -11.05 5.09 -1.23
N VAL A 50 -10.15 6.01 -0.85
CA VAL A 50 -8.81 5.68 -0.34
C VAL A 50 -8.72 6.00 1.15
N ASP A 51 -8.39 4.99 1.94
CA ASP A 51 -8.07 5.15 3.36
C ASP A 51 -6.57 4.97 3.59
N ILE A 52 -5.97 6.00 4.17
CA ILE A 52 -4.58 5.98 4.60
C ILE A 52 -4.59 5.79 6.10
N SER A 53 -4.39 4.56 6.52
CA SER A 53 -4.29 4.26 7.93
C SER A 53 -2.82 4.16 8.36
N PRO A 54 -2.44 4.90 9.41
CA PRO A 54 -1.21 4.59 10.11
C PRO A 54 -1.37 3.17 10.66
N THR A 55 -0.39 2.35 10.39
CA THR A 55 -0.37 1.03 11.01
C THR A 55 -0.02 1.19 12.49
N ALA A 56 -0.40 0.21 13.30
CA ALA A 56 0.22 0.03 14.62
C ALA A 56 1.73 -0.24 14.46
N GLY A 57 2.24 0.05 13.27
CA GLY A 57 3.55 -0.29 12.78
C GLY A 57 4.65 0.32 13.62
N LYS A 58 5.54 -0.53 14.02
CA LYS A 58 6.72 -0.18 14.78
C LYS A 58 7.72 0.65 13.95
N THR A 59 7.55 0.65 12.63
CA THR A 59 8.34 1.41 11.66
C THR A 59 7.79 2.81 11.39
N GLY A 60 6.51 3.05 11.70
CA GLY A 60 5.81 4.31 11.42
C GLY A 60 5.39 4.49 9.97
N GLY A 61 5.33 3.40 9.20
CA GLY A 61 4.83 3.41 7.83
C GLY A 61 3.31 3.57 7.74
N LEU A 62 2.82 3.84 6.53
CA LEU A 62 1.41 4.03 6.21
C LEU A 62 0.94 2.96 5.22
N ASN A 63 -0.27 2.46 5.41
CA ASN A 63 -0.93 1.57 4.48
C ASN A 63 -1.89 2.32 3.55
N ILE A 64 -1.96 1.91 2.29
CA ILE A 64 -2.86 2.44 1.29
C ILE A 64 -3.95 1.38 1.06
N ARG A 65 -5.16 1.65 1.50
CA ARG A 65 -6.33 0.80 1.32
C ARG A 65 -7.29 1.45 0.34
N ILE A 66 -7.79 0.71 -0.63
CA ILE A 66 -8.76 1.20 -1.61
C ILE A 66 -10.08 0.45 -1.40
N ARG A 67 -11.20 1.19 -1.24
CA ARG A 67 -12.56 0.64 -1.04
C ARG A 67 -12.64 -0.35 0.12
N GLY A 68 -11.95 -0.06 1.24
CA GLY A 68 -11.95 -0.93 2.43
C GLY A 68 -11.17 -2.25 2.30
N MET A 69 -10.57 -2.52 1.15
CA MET A 69 -9.73 -3.70 0.94
C MET A 69 -8.36 -3.52 1.56
N ASP A 70 -7.74 -4.60 2.03
CA ASP A 70 -6.41 -4.56 2.62
C ASP A 70 -5.36 -4.03 1.64
N ALA A 71 -4.27 -3.45 2.17
CA ALA A 71 -3.22 -2.83 1.36
C ALA A 71 -2.56 -3.80 0.36
N GLU A 72 -2.61 -5.10 0.61
CA GLU A 72 -2.08 -6.13 -0.29
C GLU A 72 -2.90 -6.31 -1.59
N TYR A 73 -4.09 -5.68 -1.69
CA TYR A 73 -4.91 -5.62 -2.92
C TYR A 73 -4.70 -4.32 -3.71
N THR A 74 -3.79 -3.46 -3.25
CA THR A 74 -3.42 -2.22 -3.95
C THR A 74 -2.11 -2.42 -4.68
N LEU A 75 -2.15 -2.34 -6.01
CA LEU A 75 -0.96 -2.40 -6.84
C LEU A 75 -0.33 -1.01 -6.94
N VAL A 76 0.94 -0.89 -6.56
CA VAL A 76 1.72 0.34 -6.72
C VAL A 76 2.62 0.24 -7.94
N LEU A 77 2.54 1.24 -8.82
CA LEU A 77 3.34 1.35 -10.03
C LEU A 77 4.17 2.63 -10.01
N ILE A 78 5.33 2.60 -10.66
CA ILE A 78 6.11 3.78 -11.05
C ILE A 78 6.29 3.74 -12.56
N ASP A 79 5.80 4.77 -13.26
CA ASP A 79 5.79 4.82 -14.73
C ASP A 79 5.17 3.56 -15.37
N GLY A 80 4.08 3.04 -14.79
CA GLY A 80 3.39 1.84 -15.22
C GLY A 80 4.06 0.51 -14.82
N ARG A 81 5.14 0.52 -14.05
CA ARG A 81 5.96 -0.65 -13.68
C ARG A 81 5.73 -1.04 -12.23
N ARG A 82 5.46 -2.31 -11.98
CA ARG A 82 5.19 -2.89 -10.66
C ARG A 82 6.30 -2.61 -9.65
N GLN A 83 5.88 -2.26 -8.41
CA GLN A 83 6.78 -2.02 -7.27
C GLN A 83 6.59 -3.01 -6.12
N ASN A 84 5.48 -3.74 -6.09
CA ASN A 84 5.21 -4.73 -5.06
C ASN A 84 6.20 -5.90 -5.20
N SER A 85 6.81 -6.34 -4.11
CA SER A 85 7.60 -7.57 -4.07
C SER A 85 6.68 -8.79 -4.02
N THR A 86 7.13 -9.89 -4.62
CA THR A 86 6.35 -11.13 -4.70
C THR A 86 6.17 -11.82 -3.36
N GLY A 87 7.14 -11.73 -2.47
CA GLY A 87 7.13 -12.39 -1.17
C GLY A 87 6.93 -11.44 0.00
N ASP A 88 6.58 -12.00 1.16
CA ASP A 88 6.57 -11.27 2.42
C ASP A 88 8.01 -11.13 2.96
N ILE A 89 8.70 -10.11 2.47
CA ILE A 89 10.06 -9.77 2.91
C ILE A 89 10.07 -9.09 4.29
N ALA A 90 8.93 -8.59 4.76
CA ALA A 90 8.79 -7.86 6.02
C ALA A 90 7.73 -8.50 6.93
N PRO A 91 7.91 -9.79 7.32
CA PRO A 91 6.92 -10.53 8.08
C PRO A 91 6.70 -9.98 9.49
N ASN A 92 5.57 -10.37 10.09
CA ASN A 92 5.15 -9.99 11.45
C ASN A 92 4.71 -8.51 11.57
N GLY A 93 4.04 -7.98 10.55
CA GLY A 93 3.39 -6.67 10.61
C GLY A 93 4.31 -5.51 10.24
N PHE A 94 5.34 -5.74 9.45
CA PHE A 94 6.22 -4.70 8.91
C PHE A 94 5.99 -4.43 7.41
N GLY A 95 4.89 -4.95 6.84
CA GLY A 95 4.56 -4.83 5.41
C GLY A 95 4.46 -3.40 4.89
N GLU A 96 4.20 -2.43 5.77
CA GLU A 96 4.20 -1.00 5.45
C GLU A 96 5.57 -0.48 4.98
N SER A 97 6.67 -1.15 5.33
CA SER A 97 8.02 -0.80 4.84
C SER A 97 8.10 -0.86 3.31
N ASN A 98 7.27 -1.68 2.65
CA ASN A 98 7.18 -1.73 1.20
C ASN A 98 6.71 -0.41 0.59
N ASN A 99 5.87 0.36 1.28
CA ASN A 99 5.36 1.64 0.80
C ASN A 99 6.40 2.79 0.90
N SER A 100 7.56 2.52 1.49
CA SER A 100 8.68 3.48 1.55
C SER A 100 9.65 3.37 0.36
N PHE A 101 9.49 2.35 -0.51
CA PHE A 101 10.27 2.18 -1.74
C PHE A 101 9.69 2.98 -2.91
N ILE A 102 9.58 4.29 -2.74
CA ILE A 102 8.98 5.21 -3.71
C ILE A 102 9.91 6.40 -3.98
N PRO A 103 9.83 7.01 -5.18
CA PRO A 103 10.67 8.15 -5.50
C PRO A 103 10.35 9.36 -4.62
N PRO A 104 11.32 10.27 -4.38
CA PRO A 104 11.07 11.52 -3.70
C PRO A 104 10.00 12.34 -4.44
N VAL A 105 9.18 13.08 -3.67
CA VAL A 105 8.07 13.88 -4.20
C VAL A 105 8.53 14.86 -5.29
N SER A 106 9.75 15.38 -5.18
CA SER A 106 10.36 16.29 -6.18
C SER A 106 10.52 15.67 -7.58
N ALA A 107 10.62 14.33 -7.67
CA ALA A 107 10.73 13.61 -8.94
C ALA A 107 9.35 13.25 -9.54
N ILE A 108 8.25 13.47 -8.81
CA ILE A 108 6.90 13.07 -9.24
C ILE A 108 6.29 14.17 -10.12
N GLN A 109 5.68 13.78 -11.23
CA GLN A 109 4.89 14.65 -12.09
C GLN A 109 3.41 14.65 -11.69
N ARG A 110 2.85 13.47 -11.45
CA ARG A 110 1.48 13.25 -10.97
C ARG A 110 1.33 11.85 -10.42
N ILE A 111 0.24 11.62 -9.68
CA ILE A 111 -0.16 10.29 -9.24
C ILE A 111 -1.55 10.01 -9.78
N GLU A 112 -1.75 8.86 -10.40
CA GLU A 112 -3.03 8.40 -10.91
C GLU A 112 -3.53 7.25 -10.03
N VAL A 113 -4.76 7.36 -9.51
CA VAL A 113 -5.36 6.36 -8.62
C VAL A 113 -6.58 5.78 -9.30
N ILE A 114 -6.51 4.51 -9.67
CA ILE A 114 -7.64 3.74 -10.19
C ILE A 114 -8.26 2.98 -9.02
N ARG A 115 -9.58 3.06 -8.87
CA ARG A 115 -10.34 2.32 -7.88
C ARG A 115 -11.10 1.18 -8.54
N GLY A 116 -11.08 0.02 -7.89
CA GLY A 116 -11.63 -1.22 -8.44
C GLY A 116 -10.62 -2.01 -9.30
N PRO A 117 -10.97 -3.24 -9.70
CA PRO A 117 -10.07 -4.15 -10.40
C PRO A 117 -9.52 -3.59 -11.70
N ALA A 118 -8.22 -3.69 -11.87
CA ALA A 118 -7.49 -3.30 -13.08
C ALA A 118 -6.61 -4.45 -13.61
N SER A 119 -6.93 -5.69 -13.24
CA SER A 119 -6.13 -6.88 -13.58
C SER A 119 -6.05 -7.14 -15.09
N THR A 120 -7.00 -6.68 -15.88
CA THR A 120 -6.94 -6.79 -17.35
C THR A 120 -5.70 -6.15 -17.95
N LEU A 121 -5.26 -5.00 -17.44
CA LEU A 121 -4.05 -4.32 -17.90
C LEU A 121 -2.80 -4.68 -17.09
N TYR A 122 -2.95 -4.95 -15.79
CA TYR A 122 -1.82 -5.01 -14.85
C TYR A 122 -1.61 -6.39 -14.19
N GLY A 123 -2.51 -7.36 -14.42
CA GLY A 123 -2.42 -8.73 -13.89
C GLY A 123 -2.75 -8.81 -12.39
N SER A 124 -2.13 -9.78 -11.71
CA SER A 124 -2.34 -10.04 -10.28
C SER A 124 -2.11 -8.82 -9.39
N ASP A 125 -2.74 -8.81 -8.21
CA ASP A 125 -2.67 -7.81 -7.14
C ASP A 125 -3.43 -6.50 -7.38
N ALA A 126 -4.03 -6.31 -8.57
CA ALA A 126 -4.84 -5.13 -8.90
C ALA A 126 -6.35 -5.35 -8.65
N ILE A 127 -6.72 -6.05 -7.56
CA ILE A 127 -8.12 -6.31 -7.20
C ILE A 127 -8.78 -5.07 -6.59
N GLY A 128 -8.13 -4.41 -5.64
CA GLY A 128 -8.66 -3.22 -4.95
C GLY A 128 -8.48 -1.95 -5.77
N GLY A 129 -7.37 -1.86 -6.47
CA GLY A 129 -7.04 -0.72 -7.32
C GLY A 129 -5.56 -0.58 -7.63
N VAL A 130 -5.23 0.51 -8.32
CA VAL A 130 -3.87 0.81 -8.77
C VAL A 130 -3.50 2.24 -8.40
N VAL A 131 -2.31 2.41 -7.82
CA VAL A 131 -1.66 3.71 -7.61
C VAL A 131 -0.47 3.80 -8.56
N ASN A 132 -0.57 4.60 -9.60
CA ASN A 132 0.51 4.78 -10.58
C ASN A 132 1.18 6.15 -10.40
N ILE A 133 2.44 6.14 -10.00
CA ILE A 133 3.29 7.31 -9.81
C ILE A 133 3.98 7.60 -11.13
N ILE A 134 3.62 8.70 -11.77
CA ILE A 134 4.24 9.15 -13.01
C ILE A 134 5.38 10.10 -12.67
N THR A 135 6.60 9.75 -13.08
CA THR A 135 7.79 10.56 -12.82
C THR A 135 7.99 11.65 -13.88
N LYS A 136 8.72 12.68 -13.52
CA LYS A 136 9.12 13.75 -14.47
C LYS A 136 9.99 13.18 -15.57
N LYS A 137 9.82 13.67 -16.79
CA LYS A 137 10.71 13.36 -17.92
C LYS A 137 12.00 14.18 -17.85
N VAL A 138 13.00 13.81 -18.64
CA VAL A 138 14.21 14.61 -18.80
C VAL A 138 13.86 16.00 -19.30
N SER A 139 14.39 17.03 -18.65
CA SER A 139 14.21 18.42 -19.05
C SER A 139 15.14 18.76 -20.24
N PRO A 140 14.71 19.62 -21.17
CA PRO A 140 15.56 20.12 -22.24
C PRO A 140 16.71 21.04 -21.74
N GLU A 141 16.59 21.56 -20.53
CA GLU A 141 17.59 22.36 -19.85
C GLU A 141 17.89 21.77 -18.47
N TRP A 142 19.10 22.03 -17.96
CA TRP A 142 19.42 21.62 -16.60
C TRP A 142 18.53 22.33 -15.61
N THR A 143 17.81 21.55 -14.82
CA THR A 143 16.95 22.03 -13.75
C THR A 143 16.97 21.05 -12.58
N GLY A 144 16.71 21.56 -11.42
CA GLY A 144 16.72 20.72 -10.23
C GLY A 144 16.05 21.38 -9.03
N SER A 145 15.98 20.63 -7.95
CA SER A 145 15.51 21.12 -6.66
C SER A 145 16.20 20.40 -5.52
N VAL A 146 16.37 21.15 -4.42
CA VAL A 146 16.75 20.58 -3.13
C VAL A 146 15.69 21.02 -2.12
N THR A 147 15.09 20.06 -1.42
CA THR A 147 14.09 20.30 -0.38
C THR A 147 14.62 19.84 0.96
N LEU A 148 14.52 20.68 1.97
CA LEU A 148 14.79 20.35 3.37
C LEU A 148 13.46 20.35 4.12
N GLU A 149 13.23 19.29 4.89
CA GLU A 149 11.99 19.11 5.67
C GLU A 149 12.32 18.81 7.12
N GLY A 150 11.51 19.34 8.03
CA GLY A 150 11.56 19.03 9.45
C GLY A 150 10.15 18.97 10.04
N THR A 151 9.86 17.95 10.80
CA THR A 151 8.63 17.81 11.59
C THR A 151 9.00 17.77 13.06
N VAL A 152 8.46 18.72 13.80
CA VAL A 152 8.65 18.84 15.24
C VAL A 152 7.30 18.62 15.92
N LEU A 153 7.32 17.81 16.97
CA LEU A 153 6.15 17.53 17.79
C LEU A 153 6.28 18.34 19.11
N PRO A 154 5.63 19.50 19.21
CA PRO A 154 5.70 20.32 20.41
C PRO A 154 4.85 19.72 21.52
N ASN A 155 5.41 19.61 22.70
CA ASN A 155 4.76 19.31 23.99
C ASN A 155 3.87 18.05 24.03
N HIS A 156 4.28 17.08 24.82
CA HIS A 156 3.54 15.83 25.14
C HIS A 156 3.33 14.83 23.99
N SER A 157 3.98 14.97 22.85
CA SER A 157 4.00 13.89 21.91
C SER A 157 5.21 13.01 22.22
N ASP A 158 4.89 11.82 22.60
CA ASP A 158 5.87 10.76 22.82
C ASP A 158 6.45 10.24 21.49
N PHE A 159 6.16 10.91 20.37
CA PHE A 159 6.66 10.58 19.03
C PHE A 159 7.95 11.32 18.70
N GLY A 160 8.88 10.63 18.05
CA GLY A 160 10.15 11.19 17.60
C GLY A 160 9.99 12.23 16.49
N ASN A 161 10.82 13.29 16.54
CA ASN A 161 10.91 14.27 15.45
C ASN A 161 11.39 13.62 14.16
N GLN A 162 11.09 14.26 13.02
CA GLN A 162 11.49 13.78 11.71
C GLN A 162 12.22 14.87 10.93
N ARG A 163 13.16 14.47 10.09
CA ARG A 163 13.88 15.35 9.17
C ARG A 163 14.17 14.62 7.86
N ALA A 164 14.11 15.36 6.75
CA ALA A 164 14.42 14.80 5.45
C ALA A 164 15.12 15.82 4.55
N VAL A 165 15.90 15.30 3.64
CA VAL A 165 16.51 16.03 2.52
C VAL A 165 16.20 15.28 1.25
N ASP A 166 15.61 15.99 0.28
CA ASP A 166 15.35 15.49 -1.08
C ASP A 166 16.16 16.28 -2.08
N ALA A 167 16.72 15.61 -3.07
CA ALA A 167 17.38 16.24 -4.20
C ALA A 167 16.91 15.61 -5.52
N PHE A 168 16.62 16.44 -6.49
CA PHE A 168 16.27 16.05 -7.84
C PHE A 168 17.02 16.94 -8.85
N LEU A 169 17.66 16.31 -9.84
CA LEU A 169 18.37 16.98 -10.90
C LEU A 169 18.02 16.31 -12.24
N THR A 170 17.76 17.10 -13.27
CA THR A 170 17.50 16.58 -14.61
C THR A 170 17.99 17.55 -15.67
N GLY A 171 18.49 17.03 -16.78
CA GLY A 171 18.92 17.84 -17.90
C GLY A 171 19.70 17.05 -18.97
N PRO A 172 20.08 17.70 -20.07
CA PRO A 172 20.81 17.08 -21.17
C PRO A 172 22.30 16.97 -20.84
N ILE A 173 22.90 15.77 -21.00
CA ILE A 173 24.33 15.59 -21.12
C ILE A 173 24.74 15.98 -22.54
N ILE A 174 23.95 15.54 -23.53
CA ILE A 174 24.08 15.93 -24.94
C ILE A 174 22.69 16.36 -25.38
N GLN A 175 22.57 17.61 -25.85
CA GLN A 175 21.29 18.19 -26.25
C GLN A 175 20.57 17.27 -27.25
N ASP A 176 19.27 17.02 -27.01
CA ASP A 176 18.37 16.22 -27.84
C ASP A 176 18.79 14.75 -28.07
N LEU A 177 19.88 14.28 -27.44
CA LEU A 177 20.38 12.92 -27.60
C LEU A 177 20.50 12.14 -26.30
N LEU A 178 21.12 12.72 -25.25
CA LEU A 178 21.39 12.00 -24.00
C LEU A 178 21.06 12.87 -22.82
N GLY A 179 20.06 12.43 -22.06
CA GLY A 179 19.61 13.07 -20.85
C GLY A 179 19.95 12.27 -19.59
N LEU A 180 20.05 12.99 -18.47
CA LEU A 180 20.32 12.43 -17.15
C LEU A 180 19.26 12.92 -16.16
N GLN A 181 18.84 12.01 -15.30
CA GLN A 181 18.08 12.32 -14.09
C GLN A 181 18.77 11.69 -12.89
N ILE A 182 18.87 12.44 -11.79
CA ILE A 182 19.36 11.96 -10.49
C ILE A 182 18.33 12.32 -9.46
N ARG A 183 18.03 11.37 -8.56
CA ARG A 183 17.19 11.58 -7.41
C ARG A 183 17.82 10.99 -6.16
N ALA A 184 17.71 11.70 -5.05
CA ALA A 184 18.19 11.23 -3.76
C ALA A 184 17.25 11.70 -2.66
N ARG A 185 17.05 10.86 -1.66
CA ARG A 185 16.34 11.19 -0.42
C ARG A 185 17.08 10.59 0.76
N LYS A 186 17.18 11.37 1.83
CA LYS A 186 17.54 10.88 3.15
C LYS A 186 16.50 11.38 4.13
N ALA A 187 15.90 10.45 4.89
CA ALA A 187 14.91 10.75 5.92
C ALA A 187 15.26 10.06 7.22
N GLU A 188 15.17 10.77 8.31
CA GLU A 188 15.50 10.27 9.65
C GLU A 188 14.33 10.54 10.59
N ARG A 189 14.05 9.59 11.48
CA ARG A 189 13.11 9.73 12.60
C ARG A 189 13.84 9.44 13.90
N ASP A 190 13.63 10.30 14.90
CA ASP A 190 14.09 10.06 16.25
C ASP A 190 13.24 8.98 16.93
N GLN A 191 13.77 8.36 17.99
CA GLN A 191 13.05 7.38 18.81
C GLN A 191 11.78 7.99 19.42
N SER A 192 10.68 7.25 19.37
CA SER A 192 9.47 7.60 20.13
C SER A 192 9.56 7.10 21.56
N ASP A 193 8.95 7.84 22.49
CA ASP A 193 8.91 7.52 23.94
C ASP A 193 7.47 7.23 24.41
N LEU A 194 6.67 6.57 23.55
CA LEU A 194 5.28 6.23 23.87
C LEU A 194 5.18 5.29 25.06
N ILE A 195 4.46 5.71 26.08
CA ILE A 195 4.11 4.89 27.24
C ILE A 195 2.63 4.51 27.10
N ARG A 196 2.32 3.23 27.20
CA ARG A 196 0.94 2.77 27.39
C ARG A 196 0.62 2.84 28.87
N SER A 197 -0.13 3.83 29.31
CA SER A 197 -0.69 3.92 30.66
C SER A 197 -2.20 4.06 30.57
N ASP A 198 -2.89 3.46 31.53
CA ASP A 198 -4.16 3.94 32.01
C ASP A 198 -3.90 5.23 32.80
N ASP A 199 -4.89 6.07 33.01
CA ASP A 199 -4.83 7.36 33.73
C ASP A 199 -4.25 7.29 35.18
N ASP A 200 -3.93 6.09 35.66
CA ASP A 200 -3.32 5.82 36.96
C ASP A 200 -1.77 5.67 36.85
N ASP A 201 -1.10 6.72 36.54
CA ASP A 201 0.32 7.13 36.78
C ASP A 201 1.39 6.05 37.14
N THR A 202 1.15 4.79 36.87
CA THR A 202 2.10 3.70 37.10
C THR A 202 2.83 3.28 35.82
N GLY A 203 3.06 4.22 34.88
CA GLY A 203 3.72 4.08 33.59
C GLY A 203 4.37 2.72 33.36
N THR A 204 3.62 1.76 32.86
CA THR A 204 4.15 0.47 32.47
C THR A 204 4.72 0.62 31.07
N GLU A 205 6.03 0.66 30.93
CA GLU A 205 6.67 0.56 29.63
C GLU A 205 6.12 -0.65 28.87
N LEU A 206 5.84 -0.47 27.57
CA LEU A 206 5.46 -1.57 26.70
C LEU A 206 6.47 -2.70 26.81
N SER A 207 5.99 -3.90 27.06
CA SER A 207 6.80 -5.09 26.81
C SER A 207 7.10 -5.14 25.31
N GLY A 208 8.28 -4.74 24.90
CA GLY A 208 8.69 -4.70 23.50
C GLY A 208 9.11 -3.32 23.00
N GLY A 209 9.29 -2.33 23.89
CA GLY A 209 9.86 -1.01 23.56
C GLY A 209 8.88 -0.05 22.86
N ASN A 210 9.33 1.16 22.69
CA ASN A 210 8.59 2.29 22.17
C ASN A 210 8.54 2.28 20.64
N SER A 211 7.39 2.57 20.05
CA SER A 211 7.21 2.62 18.60
C SER A 211 6.37 3.83 18.18
N PRO A 212 6.63 4.45 17.02
CA PRO A 212 7.64 4.06 16.01
C PRO A 212 9.07 4.18 16.53
N THR A 213 9.93 3.27 16.07
CA THR A 213 11.34 3.26 16.48
C THR A 213 12.14 4.31 15.70
N LYS A 214 13.37 4.60 16.19
CA LYS A 214 14.34 5.37 15.43
C LYS A 214 14.60 4.70 14.08
N SER A 215 14.63 5.51 13.00
CA SER A 215 14.85 5.00 11.64
C SER A 215 15.62 5.97 10.77
N ASP A 216 16.35 5.39 9.80
CA ASP A 216 17.05 6.08 8.74
C ASP A 216 16.62 5.45 7.40
N LEU A 217 16.18 6.25 6.45
CA LEU A 217 15.83 5.84 5.10
C LEU A 217 16.70 6.60 4.11
N GLU A 218 17.35 5.87 3.20
CA GLU A 218 18.18 6.46 2.15
C GLU A 218 17.74 5.89 0.80
N THR A 219 17.54 6.76 -0.18
CA THR A 219 17.27 6.38 -1.58
C THR A 219 18.17 7.18 -2.49
N ILE A 220 18.81 6.50 -3.42
CA ILE A 220 19.53 7.12 -4.52
C ILE A 220 19.17 6.43 -5.83
N GLY A 221 18.89 7.20 -6.86
CA GLY A 221 18.57 6.68 -8.18
C GLY A 221 19.08 7.57 -9.29
N ALA A 222 19.42 6.95 -10.41
CA ALA A 222 19.83 7.63 -11.62
C ALA A 222 19.17 6.98 -12.83
N ARG A 223 18.74 7.80 -13.81
CA ARG A 223 18.22 7.38 -15.11
C ARG A 223 18.96 8.10 -16.22
N LEU A 224 19.51 7.34 -17.15
CA LEU A 224 20.03 7.84 -18.42
C LEU A 224 18.99 7.58 -19.50
N THR A 225 18.66 8.57 -20.31
CA THR A 225 17.75 8.46 -21.46
C THR A 225 18.48 8.83 -22.72
N LEU A 226 18.55 7.90 -23.66
CA LEU A 226 19.11 8.06 -25.00
C LEU A 226 17.96 8.20 -26.00
N THR A 227 17.92 9.31 -26.73
CA THR A 227 16.96 9.62 -27.79
C THR A 227 17.70 9.68 -29.14
N PRO A 228 18.06 8.51 -29.75
CA PRO A 228 18.88 8.47 -30.98
C PRO A 228 18.13 9.01 -32.19
N HIS A 229 16.79 9.02 -32.12
CA HIS A 229 15.86 9.61 -33.07
C HIS A 229 14.63 10.09 -32.31
N SER A 230 13.92 11.09 -32.83
CA SER A 230 12.71 11.65 -32.19
C SER A 230 11.63 10.61 -31.84
N ASP A 231 11.66 9.46 -32.51
CA ASP A 231 10.68 8.40 -32.35
C ASP A 231 11.08 7.34 -31.31
N HIS A 232 12.32 7.38 -30.82
CA HIS A 232 12.87 6.37 -29.94
C HIS A 232 13.45 6.97 -28.66
N ASP A 233 12.97 6.50 -27.51
CA ASP A 233 13.57 6.75 -26.21
C ASP A 233 14.01 5.41 -25.60
N ILE A 234 15.29 5.30 -25.26
CA ILE A 234 15.88 4.15 -24.57
C ILE A 234 16.39 4.63 -23.22
N SER A 235 15.96 4.03 -22.13
CA SER A 235 16.43 4.42 -20.81
C SER A 235 17.00 3.25 -20.01
N VAL A 236 18.07 3.56 -19.26
CA VAL A 236 18.64 2.67 -18.25
C VAL A 236 18.52 3.39 -16.91
N GLU A 237 17.97 2.69 -15.91
CA GLU A 237 17.78 3.22 -14.58
C GLU A 237 18.33 2.26 -13.53
N TYR A 238 18.96 2.82 -12.51
CA TYR A 238 19.35 2.13 -11.29
C TYR A 238 18.84 2.91 -10.08
N GLU A 239 18.30 2.21 -9.10
CA GLU A 239 17.85 2.77 -7.83
C GLU A 239 18.21 1.83 -6.69
N LYS A 240 18.74 2.40 -5.61
CA LYS A 240 18.99 1.72 -4.36
C LYS A 240 18.27 2.44 -3.23
N THR A 241 17.56 1.67 -2.39
CA THR A 241 16.92 2.16 -1.18
C THR A 241 17.32 1.29 0.00
N GLU A 242 17.77 1.91 1.07
CA GLU A 242 18.12 1.29 2.34
C GLU A 242 17.23 1.88 3.43
N GLN A 243 16.61 1.01 4.23
CA GLN A 243 15.78 1.37 5.38
C GLN A 243 16.36 0.69 6.61
N TRP A 244 16.81 1.46 7.57
CA TRP A 244 17.34 0.98 8.84
C TRP A 244 16.42 1.36 10.00
N TYR A 245 16.16 0.41 10.91
CA TYR A 245 15.30 0.57 12.07
C TYR A 245 15.99 0.03 13.32
N ASP A 246 16.05 0.85 14.38
CA ASP A 246 16.65 0.47 15.65
C ASP A 246 15.83 -0.60 16.39
N ASN A 247 16.51 -1.63 16.86
CA ASN A 247 15.95 -2.66 17.72
C ASN A 247 16.83 -2.95 18.95
N SER A 248 17.75 -2.06 19.27
CA SER A 248 18.76 -2.26 20.33
C SER A 248 18.17 -2.53 21.72
N LYS A 249 16.90 -2.16 21.94
CA LYS A 249 16.14 -2.42 23.17
C LYS A 249 14.96 -3.39 22.95
N GLY A 250 14.89 -4.07 21.81
CA GLY A 250 13.80 -4.97 21.47
C GLY A 250 12.49 -4.27 21.04
N GLN A 251 12.56 -3.03 20.55
CA GLN A 251 11.41 -2.22 20.13
C GLN A 251 10.60 -2.89 19.00
N LEU A 252 11.30 -3.47 18.04
CA LEU A 252 10.69 -4.18 16.91
C LEU A 252 10.33 -5.62 17.28
N GLY A 253 11.16 -6.27 18.08
CA GLY A 253 10.94 -7.64 18.50
C GLY A 253 12.03 -8.14 19.44
N THR A 254 11.73 -9.23 20.16
CA THR A 254 12.61 -9.79 21.18
C THR A 254 13.97 -10.17 20.60
N LEU A 255 15.02 -9.64 21.21
CA LEU A 255 16.41 -9.82 20.80
C LEU A 255 16.90 -11.27 20.94
N GLY A 256 17.86 -11.60 20.09
CA GLY A 256 18.64 -12.83 20.16
C GLY A 256 17.90 -14.09 19.72
N ALA A 257 18.51 -15.24 19.95
CA ALA A 257 18.03 -16.54 19.49
C ALA A 257 16.62 -16.89 19.99
N ASN A 258 16.20 -16.40 21.17
CA ASN A 258 14.86 -16.70 21.69
C ASN A 258 13.74 -15.99 20.96
N GLY A 259 13.97 -14.74 20.50
CA GLY A 259 12.96 -13.90 19.86
C GLY A 259 13.06 -13.83 18.35
N GLY A 260 14.22 -14.10 17.80
CA GLY A 260 14.45 -14.09 16.35
C GLY A 260 14.75 -12.70 15.75
N TYR A 261 15.25 -11.75 16.56
CA TYR A 261 15.61 -10.40 16.12
C TYR A 261 17.03 -10.01 16.55
N GLY A 262 17.74 -9.31 15.67
CA GLY A 262 18.99 -8.63 15.96
C GLY A 262 18.77 -7.21 16.52
N ASP A 263 19.88 -6.48 16.75
CA ASP A 263 19.88 -5.13 17.32
C ASP A 263 19.33 -4.06 16.36
N ALA A 264 19.20 -4.38 15.10
CA ALA A 264 18.57 -3.56 14.07
C ALA A 264 17.83 -4.43 13.05
N GLN A 265 16.91 -3.83 12.31
CA GLN A 265 16.28 -4.42 11.13
C GLN A 265 16.52 -3.52 9.94
N GLU A 266 16.89 -4.11 8.82
CA GLU A 266 17.05 -3.39 7.55
C GLU A 266 16.19 -4.02 6.48
N TYR A 267 15.66 -3.16 5.60
CA TYR A 267 14.95 -3.55 4.39
C TYR A 267 15.62 -2.82 3.24
N ASN A 268 16.32 -3.56 2.41
CA ASN A 268 17.15 -3.03 1.34
C ASN A 268 16.58 -3.45 -0.01
N ARG A 269 16.52 -2.52 -0.97
CA ARG A 269 16.07 -2.80 -2.33
C ARG A 269 17.02 -2.22 -3.35
N GLU A 270 17.39 -3.05 -4.32
CA GLU A 270 18.07 -2.62 -5.54
C GLU A 270 17.16 -2.89 -6.74
N LYS A 271 17.10 -1.94 -7.66
CA LYS A 271 16.26 -2.01 -8.85
C LYS A 271 17.02 -1.56 -10.07
N MET A 272 17.00 -2.37 -11.13
CA MET A 272 17.53 -2.05 -12.45
C MET A 272 16.41 -2.10 -13.48
N ILE A 273 16.36 -1.11 -14.36
CA ILE A 273 15.37 -1.02 -15.44
C ILE A 273 16.07 -0.70 -16.75
N LEU A 274 15.74 -1.47 -17.78
CA LEU A 274 15.97 -1.10 -19.17
C LEU A 274 14.62 -0.91 -19.83
N ALA A 275 14.36 0.25 -20.42
CA ALA A 275 13.10 0.53 -21.08
C ALA A 275 13.31 1.17 -22.45
N HIS A 276 12.38 0.90 -23.35
CA HIS A 276 12.35 1.43 -24.71
C HIS A 276 10.94 1.90 -25.05
N THR A 277 10.82 3.08 -25.58
CA THR A 277 9.60 3.62 -26.17
C THR A 277 9.87 3.90 -27.65
N TRP A 278 8.99 3.40 -28.51
CA TRP A 278 9.02 3.66 -29.95
C TRP A 278 7.70 4.22 -30.42
N ASN A 279 7.71 5.48 -30.86
CA ASN A 279 6.56 6.14 -31.48
C ASN A 279 6.68 5.99 -32.98
N ASN A 280 5.73 5.34 -33.64
CA ASN A 280 5.73 5.16 -35.07
C ASN A 280 4.39 5.61 -35.69
N ALA A 281 4.28 5.60 -37.03
CA ALA A 281 3.11 6.10 -37.73
C ALA A 281 1.81 5.36 -37.41
N ILE A 282 1.89 4.13 -36.90
CA ILE A 282 0.71 3.31 -36.58
C ILE A 282 0.44 3.21 -35.08
N GLY A 283 1.35 3.65 -34.24
CA GLY A 283 1.15 3.58 -32.80
C GLY A 283 2.41 3.74 -31.96
N LYS A 284 2.30 3.43 -30.68
CA LYS A 284 3.38 3.52 -29.68
C LYS A 284 3.65 2.14 -29.10
N LEU A 285 4.92 1.71 -29.16
CA LEU A 285 5.41 0.50 -28.49
C LEU A 285 6.19 0.92 -27.26
N GLU A 286 5.85 0.37 -26.11
CA GLU A 286 6.57 0.51 -24.84
C GLU A 286 7.00 -0.87 -24.36
N SER A 287 8.30 -1.05 -24.11
CA SER A 287 8.83 -2.31 -23.60
C SER A 287 9.79 -2.03 -22.45
N SER A 288 9.81 -2.87 -21.45
CA SER A 288 10.77 -2.76 -20.34
C SER A 288 11.12 -4.11 -19.76
N ILE A 289 12.34 -4.21 -19.25
CA ILE A 289 12.77 -5.29 -18.37
C ILE A 289 13.21 -4.66 -17.05
N ILE A 290 12.70 -5.24 -15.95
CA ILE A 290 12.93 -4.79 -14.59
C ILE A 290 13.50 -5.98 -13.82
N ASN A 291 14.58 -5.76 -13.10
CA ASN A 291 15.04 -6.67 -12.07
C ASN A 291 15.01 -5.91 -10.73
N THR A 292 14.35 -6.49 -9.74
CA THR A 292 14.23 -5.95 -8.38
C THR A 292 14.66 -7.00 -7.38
N GLN A 293 15.66 -6.67 -6.57
CA GLN A 293 16.10 -7.50 -5.45
C GLN A 293 15.77 -6.78 -4.15
N THR A 294 15.15 -7.49 -3.21
CA THR A 294 14.81 -6.95 -1.90
C THR A 294 15.25 -7.92 -0.82
N GLU A 295 15.99 -7.44 0.17
CA GLU A 295 16.47 -8.25 1.29
C GLU A 295 16.05 -7.69 2.64
N THR A 296 15.93 -8.58 3.62
CA THR A 296 15.74 -8.23 5.03
C THR A 296 16.95 -8.68 5.82
N VAL A 297 17.60 -7.73 6.49
CA VAL A 297 18.76 -7.96 7.35
C VAL A 297 18.37 -7.76 8.82
N GLY A 298 19.05 -8.45 9.73
CA GLY A 298 18.81 -8.34 11.17
C GLY A 298 17.78 -9.32 11.74
N ARG A 299 17.19 -10.19 10.92
CA ARG A 299 16.38 -11.32 11.38
C ARG A 299 17.27 -12.49 11.80
N LEU A 300 16.80 -13.24 12.80
CA LEU A 300 17.44 -14.47 13.26
C LEU A 300 16.44 -15.63 13.20
N ILE A 301 16.94 -16.84 13.06
CA ILE A 301 16.10 -18.04 13.19
C ILE A 301 15.90 -18.28 14.70
N PRO A 302 14.65 -18.31 15.20
CA PRO A 302 14.40 -18.58 16.62
C PRO A 302 14.93 -19.94 17.06
N ALA A 303 15.45 -20.01 18.28
CA ALA A 303 16.05 -21.22 18.85
C ALA A 303 15.13 -22.46 18.77
N ARG A 304 13.83 -22.27 18.96
CA ARG A 304 12.82 -23.35 18.84
C ARG A 304 12.74 -23.93 17.45
N ALA A 305 12.84 -23.09 16.42
CA ALA A 305 12.87 -23.52 15.03
C ALA A 305 14.18 -24.23 14.65
N GLN A 306 15.23 -24.11 15.49
CA GLN A 306 16.51 -24.77 15.33
C GLN A 306 16.68 -26.00 16.23
N GLY A 307 15.60 -26.53 16.80
CA GLY A 307 15.69 -27.66 17.73
C GLY A 307 16.29 -27.29 19.10
N MET A 308 15.91 -26.14 19.66
CA MET A 308 16.41 -25.60 20.94
C MET A 308 17.91 -25.21 20.94
N SER A 309 18.47 -24.98 19.78
CA SER A 309 19.82 -24.39 19.68
C SER A 309 19.82 -22.98 20.27
N THR A 310 20.83 -22.64 21.05
CA THR A 310 21.06 -21.26 21.51
C THR A 310 21.94 -20.46 20.55
N ALA A 311 22.34 -21.07 19.44
CA ALA A 311 23.15 -20.41 18.44
C ALA A 311 22.36 -19.26 17.76
N ILE A 312 23.03 -18.13 17.58
CA ILE A 312 22.50 -17.00 16.79
C ILE A 312 22.74 -17.36 15.31
N THR A 313 21.66 -17.66 14.61
CA THR A 313 21.71 -17.99 13.19
C THR A 313 20.97 -16.91 12.41
N PRO A 314 21.62 -16.16 11.51
CA PRO A 314 20.95 -15.20 10.65
C PRO A 314 19.85 -15.87 9.81
N ARG A 315 18.70 -15.23 9.70
CA ARG A 315 17.63 -15.62 8.78
C ARG A 315 17.83 -14.83 7.50
N VAL A 316 18.32 -15.49 6.46
CA VAL A 316 18.36 -14.92 5.12
C VAL A 316 16.92 -14.85 4.60
N LEU A 317 16.48 -13.68 4.22
CA LEU A 317 15.15 -13.43 3.65
C LEU A 317 15.30 -12.47 2.49
N GLU A 318 15.19 -12.99 1.27
CA GLU A 318 15.43 -12.28 0.02
C GLU A 318 14.30 -12.57 -0.97
N SER A 319 13.90 -11.57 -1.77
CA SER A 319 12.99 -11.69 -2.90
C SER A 319 13.64 -11.11 -4.14
N GLU A 320 13.54 -11.81 -5.24
CA GLU A 320 13.96 -11.34 -6.55
C GLU A 320 12.81 -11.45 -7.54
N ASP A 321 12.58 -10.37 -8.27
CA ASP A 321 11.55 -10.27 -9.30
C ASP A 321 12.18 -9.80 -10.59
N THR A 322 12.02 -10.57 -11.68
CA THR A 322 12.38 -10.16 -13.04
C THR A 322 11.12 -10.10 -13.88
N ILE A 323 10.80 -8.92 -14.40
CA ILE A 323 9.59 -8.68 -15.18
C ILE A 323 9.96 -8.08 -16.53
N PHE A 324 9.50 -8.72 -17.60
CA PHE A 324 9.50 -8.15 -18.94
C PHE A 324 8.07 -7.78 -19.32
N ASP A 325 7.85 -6.49 -19.58
CA ASP A 325 6.58 -5.94 -20.05
C ASP A 325 6.74 -5.39 -21.45
N THR A 326 5.72 -5.62 -22.30
CA THR A 326 5.61 -4.97 -23.59
C THR A 326 4.17 -4.60 -23.89
N LYS A 327 3.97 -3.40 -24.44
CA LYS A 327 2.64 -2.86 -24.73
C LYS A 327 2.70 -2.05 -26.03
N PHE A 328 1.81 -2.38 -26.96
CA PHE A 328 1.59 -1.62 -28.18
C PHE A 328 0.22 -0.96 -28.14
N THR A 329 0.17 0.35 -28.32
CA THR A 329 -1.05 1.13 -28.33
C THR A 329 -1.19 1.83 -29.67
N THR A 330 -2.37 1.72 -30.30
CA THR A 330 -2.65 2.32 -31.60
C THR A 330 -4.01 2.99 -31.64
N GLN A 331 -4.07 4.13 -32.32
CA GLN A 331 -5.30 4.84 -32.72
C GLN A 331 -5.35 4.99 -34.24
N TYR A 332 -4.74 4.05 -34.94
CA TYR A 332 -4.67 4.05 -36.40
C TYR A 332 -6.04 3.89 -37.05
N PHE A 333 -6.97 3.24 -36.39
CA PHE A 333 -8.36 3.09 -36.82
C PHE A 333 -9.20 4.21 -36.23
N ASP A 334 -9.97 4.91 -37.04
CA ASP A 334 -10.67 6.15 -36.67
C ASP A 334 -11.53 6.01 -35.39
N ASP A 335 -12.24 4.87 -35.26
CA ASP A 335 -13.18 4.62 -34.17
C ASP A 335 -12.60 3.71 -33.05
N HIS A 336 -11.38 3.25 -33.19
CA HIS A 336 -10.77 2.26 -32.29
C HIS A 336 -9.46 2.73 -31.68
N SER A 337 -9.36 2.61 -30.37
CA SER A 337 -8.10 2.75 -29.63
C SER A 337 -7.72 1.40 -29.05
N ILE A 338 -6.74 0.72 -29.68
CA ILE A 338 -6.39 -0.67 -29.35
C ILE A 338 -5.09 -0.68 -28.55
N THR A 339 -5.10 -1.42 -27.44
CA THR A 339 -3.92 -1.72 -26.63
C THR A 339 -3.72 -3.24 -26.60
N LEU A 340 -2.54 -3.68 -27.04
CA LEU A 340 -2.10 -5.07 -26.99
C LEU A 340 -0.88 -5.16 -26.10
N GLY A 341 -0.74 -6.20 -25.28
CA GLY A 341 0.44 -6.32 -24.48
C GLY A 341 0.72 -7.73 -23.98
N GLY A 342 1.91 -7.88 -23.44
CA GLY A 342 2.36 -9.12 -22.83
C GLY A 342 3.31 -8.84 -21.68
N GLN A 343 3.30 -9.74 -20.71
CA GLN A 343 4.14 -9.71 -19.54
C GLN A 343 4.71 -11.11 -19.31
N TRP A 344 6.00 -11.19 -19.10
CA TRP A 344 6.65 -12.36 -18.53
C TRP A 344 7.22 -12.00 -17.17
N TRP A 345 6.95 -12.81 -16.18
CA TRP A 345 7.34 -12.55 -14.81
C TRP A 345 7.91 -13.80 -14.17
N GLU A 346 9.16 -13.73 -13.75
CA GLU A 346 9.83 -14.71 -12.92
C GLU A 346 10.09 -14.09 -11.54
N ALA A 347 9.71 -14.83 -10.50
CA ALA A 347 9.92 -14.38 -9.14
C ALA A 347 10.39 -15.52 -8.24
N SER A 348 11.24 -15.17 -7.26
CA SER A 348 11.70 -16.09 -6.25
C SER A 348 11.72 -15.45 -4.86
N ILE A 349 11.57 -16.27 -3.84
CA ILE A 349 11.78 -15.89 -2.44
C ILE A 349 12.64 -16.94 -1.74
N SER A 350 13.72 -16.49 -1.10
CA SER A 350 14.59 -17.29 -0.26
C SER A 350 14.35 -16.95 1.22
N ASP A 351 14.14 -17.99 2.05
CA ASP A 351 13.96 -17.81 3.49
C ASP A 351 14.64 -18.94 4.27
N GLY A 352 15.64 -18.60 5.05
CA GLY A 352 16.43 -19.53 5.86
C GLY A 352 15.63 -20.29 6.93
N LEU A 353 14.42 -19.82 7.27
CA LEU A 353 13.53 -20.48 8.24
C LEU A 353 12.86 -21.73 7.64
N ARG A 354 12.67 -21.78 6.32
CA ARG A 354 11.88 -22.83 5.66
C ARG A 354 12.70 -24.07 5.38
N VAL A 355 12.00 -25.19 5.25
CA VAL A 355 12.60 -26.48 4.81
C VAL A 355 13.04 -26.38 3.36
N LYS A 356 12.15 -25.94 2.47
CA LYS A 356 12.50 -25.56 1.11
C LYS A 356 12.86 -24.08 1.14
N LYS A 357 14.15 -23.78 1.19
CA LYS A 357 14.66 -22.42 1.40
C LYS A 357 14.27 -21.45 0.30
N GLU A 358 14.18 -21.93 -0.93
CA GLU A 358 13.83 -21.13 -2.09
C GLU A 358 12.58 -21.67 -2.77
N VAL A 359 11.67 -20.78 -3.12
CA VAL A 359 10.48 -21.05 -3.94
C VAL A 359 10.39 -19.98 -5.01
N SER A 360 9.98 -20.40 -6.22
CA SER A 360 9.87 -19.53 -7.38
C SER A 360 8.62 -19.85 -8.18
N PHE A 361 8.23 -18.94 -9.05
CA PHE A 361 7.25 -19.17 -10.10
C PHE A 361 7.62 -18.44 -11.38
N GLU A 362 7.02 -18.88 -12.48
CA GLU A 362 6.97 -18.18 -13.76
C GLU A 362 5.51 -17.92 -14.15
N GLN A 363 5.26 -16.75 -14.72
CA GLN A 363 3.95 -16.36 -15.22
C GLN A 363 4.09 -15.67 -16.57
N LEU A 364 3.25 -16.07 -17.52
CA LEU A 364 3.07 -15.39 -18.81
C LEU A 364 1.66 -14.77 -18.87
N GLY A 365 1.58 -13.48 -19.10
CA GLY A 365 0.33 -12.74 -19.31
C GLY A 365 0.26 -12.17 -20.72
N LEU A 366 -0.91 -12.30 -21.37
CA LEU A 366 -1.21 -11.66 -22.65
C LEU A 366 -2.54 -10.92 -22.53
N PHE A 367 -2.59 -9.69 -23.03
CA PHE A 367 -3.82 -8.91 -22.95
C PHE A 367 -4.09 -8.10 -24.22
N ALA A 368 -5.38 -7.85 -24.42
CA ALA A 368 -5.90 -6.97 -25.47
C ALA A 368 -7.04 -6.13 -24.90
N GLU A 369 -7.06 -4.86 -25.21
CA GLU A 369 -8.15 -3.95 -24.89
C GLU A 369 -8.43 -3.07 -26.10
N ASP A 370 -9.71 -2.89 -26.42
CA ASP A 370 -10.18 -1.98 -27.46
C ASP A 370 -11.20 -1.01 -26.87
N THR A 371 -10.95 0.28 -27.02
CA THR A 371 -11.93 1.32 -26.77
C THR A 371 -12.54 1.74 -28.10
N TRP A 372 -13.75 1.27 -28.37
CA TRP A 372 -14.51 1.53 -29.57
C TRP A 372 -15.43 2.74 -29.39
N SER A 373 -15.19 3.79 -30.17
CA SER A 373 -16.06 4.97 -30.27
C SER A 373 -17.29 4.63 -31.11
N LEU A 374 -18.37 4.18 -30.48
CA LEU A 374 -19.63 3.84 -31.14
C LEU A 374 -20.26 5.05 -31.87
N ASN A 375 -20.02 6.24 -31.34
CA ASN A 375 -20.27 7.56 -31.93
C ASN A 375 -19.49 8.62 -31.11
N ASP A 376 -19.60 9.90 -31.49
CA ASP A 376 -18.89 11.02 -30.87
C ASP A 376 -19.10 11.14 -29.37
N ASN A 377 -20.18 10.60 -28.82
CA ASN A 377 -20.56 10.72 -27.42
C ASN A 377 -20.55 9.40 -26.64
N LEU A 378 -20.38 8.26 -27.30
CA LEU A 378 -20.49 6.95 -26.66
C LEU A 378 -19.32 6.07 -27.02
N ALA A 379 -18.58 5.63 -26.04
CA ALA A 379 -17.45 4.71 -26.19
C ALA A 379 -17.67 3.44 -25.36
N LEU A 380 -17.33 2.28 -25.93
CA LEU A 380 -17.35 0.98 -25.29
C LEU A 380 -15.91 0.45 -25.23
N THR A 381 -15.40 0.19 -24.03
CA THR A 381 -14.12 -0.48 -23.82
C THR A 381 -14.36 -1.95 -23.54
N LEU A 382 -13.72 -2.82 -24.29
CA LEU A 382 -13.70 -4.27 -24.07
C LEU A 382 -12.26 -4.72 -23.91
N GLY A 383 -11.97 -5.43 -22.82
CA GLY A 383 -10.65 -5.93 -22.52
C GLY A 383 -10.69 -7.39 -22.09
N LEU A 384 -9.64 -8.11 -22.40
CA LEU A 384 -9.43 -9.48 -21.96
C LEU A 384 -7.94 -9.72 -21.72
N ARG A 385 -7.64 -10.34 -20.61
CA ARG A 385 -6.30 -10.83 -20.30
C ARG A 385 -6.34 -12.31 -20.00
N TYR A 386 -5.33 -13.00 -20.48
CA TYR A 386 -5.00 -14.38 -20.18
C TYR A 386 -3.67 -14.42 -19.43
N ASP A 387 -3.64 -15.05 -18.28
CA ASP A 387 -2.42 -15.34 -17.53
C ASP A 387 -2.27 -16.85 -17.38
N ASP A 388 -1.06 -17.36 -17.63
CA ASP A 388 -0.65 -18.73 -17.37
C ASP A 388 0.43 -18.71 -16.28
N HIS A 389 0.08 -19.27 -15.12
CA HIS A 389 0.95 -19.31 -13.94
C HIS A 389 1.35 -20.78 -13.70
N ASP A 390 2.64 -21.07 -13.62
CA ASP A 390 3.19 -22.42 -13.50
C ASP A 390 2.65 -23.26 -12.33
N THR A 391 2.21 -22.58 -11.25
CA THR A 391 1.66 -23.23 -10.05
C THR A 391 0.13 -23.34 -10.07
N PHE A 392 -0.59 -22.35 -10.61
CA PHE A 392 -2.05 -22.24 -10.51
C PHE A 392 -2.78 -22.47 -11.84
N GLY A 393 -2.05 -22.60 -12.95
CA GLY A 393 -2.64 -22.70 -14.28
C GLY A 393 -3.14 -21.35 -14.81
N ASP A 394 -4.19 -21.41 -15.61
CA ASP A 394 -4.66 -20.29 -16.41
C ASP A 394 -5.81 -19.50 -15.77
N PHE A 395 -5.76 -18.18 -15.98
CA PHE A 395 -6.78 -17.21 -15.54
C PHE A 395 -7.19 -16.31 -16.70
N TRP A 396 -8.47 -15.96 -16.70
CA TRP A 396 -9.05 -15.01 -17.64
C TRP A 396 -9.67 -13.85 -16.88
N THR A 397 -9.27 -12.63 -17.19
CA THR A 397 -9.81 -11.41 -16.56
C THR A 397 -10.45 -10.50 -17.61
N PRO A 398 -11.76 -10.67 -17.86
CA PRO A 398 -12.52 -9.83 -18.77
C PRO A 398 -12.84 -8.46 -18.16
N ARG A 399 -13.03 -7.47 -19.05
CA ARG A 399 -13.50 -6.13 -18.71
C ARG A 399 -14.42 -5.62 -19.80
N ALA A 400 -15.50 -4.96 -19.38
CA ALA A 400 -16.41 -4.23 -20.27
C ALA A 400 -16.80 -2.91 -19.59
N TYR A 401 -16.60 -1.79 -20.25
CA TYR A 401 -16.84 -0.48 -19.67
C TYR A 401 -17.46 0.47 -20.70
N LEU A 402 -18.53 1.15 -20.34
CA LEU A 402 -19.23 2.12 -21.17
C LEU A 402 -19.00 3.53 -20.64
N VAL A 403 -18.67 4.45 -21.53
CA VAL A 403 -18.57 5.89 -21.26
C VAL A 403 -19.49 6.64 -22.18
N TRP A 404 -20.44 7.38 -21.61
CA TRP A 404 -21.42 8.15 -22.35
C TRP A 404 -21.35 9.63 -21.99
N ASN A 405 -20.86 10.45 -22.91
CA ASN A 405 -20.87 11.92 -22.85
C ASN A 405 -22.27 12.42 -23.25
N ALA A 406 -23.26 12.28 -22.36
CA ALA A 406 -24.65 12.62 -22.61
C ALA A 406 -24.87 14.10 -22.93
N HIS A 407 -24.01 14.97 -22.39
CA HIS A 407 -23.96 16.41 -22.61
C HIS A 407 -22.52 16.89 -22.49
N GLU A 408 -22.18 18.08 -22.97
CA GLU A 408 -20.83 18.65 -22.86
C GLU A 408 -20.28 18.67 -21.41
N ASN A 409 -21.18 18.83 -20.43
CA ASN A 409 -20.88 18.89 -19.00
C ASN A 409 -21.14 17.55 -18.27
N TRP A 410 -21.86 16.60 -18.87
CA TRP A 410 -22.26 15.37 -18.21
C TRP A 410 -21.72 14.13 -18.90
N THR A 411 -20.97 13.33 -18.14
CA THR A 411 -20.52 12.01 -18.55
C THR A 411 -21.06 10.97 -17.58
N PHE A 412 -21.67 9.91 -18.10
CA PHE A 412 -22.06 8.72 -17.36
C PHE A 412 -21.09 7.60 -17.69
N LYS A 413 -20.73 6.82 -16.68
CA LYS A 413 -19.78 5.72 -16.80
C LYS A 413 -20.34 4.50 -16.09
N GLY A 414 -20.02 3.33 -16.58
CA GLY A 414 -20.34 2.10 -15.87
C GLY A 414 -19.70 0.90 -16.53
N GLY A 415 -19.42 -0.11 -15.73
CA GLY A 415 -18.76 -1.27 -16.26
C GLY A 415 -18.69 -2.44 -15.29
N TYR A 416 -18.15 -3.50 -15.84
CA TYR A 416 -17.83 -4.75 -15.19
C TYR A 416 -16.35 -5.07 -15.40
N SER A 417 -15.68 -5.54 -14.37
CA SER A 417 -14.29 -6.00 -14.44
C SER A 417 -14.05 -7.16 -13.48
N GLU A 418 -13.19 -8.07 -13.87
CA GLU A 418 -12.71 -9.14 -13.01
C GLU A 418 -11.24 -8.90 -12.64
N GLY A 419 -10.83 -9.48 -11.52
CA GLY A 419 -9.46 -9.48 -11.05
C GLY A 419 -9.11 -10.80 -10.39
N TYR A 420 -7.83 -11.06 -10.27
CA TYR A 420 -7.33 -12.19 -9.47
C TYR A 420 -6.09 -11.80 -8.68
N LYS A 421 -5.82 -12.57 -7.63
CA LYS A 421 -4.60 -12.47 -6.85
C LYS A 421 -4.08 -13.85 -6.50
N ALA A 422 -2.87 -14.16 -6.94
CA ALA A 422 -2.19 -15.38 -6.58
C ALA A 422 -1.80 -15.36 -5.08
N PRO A 423 -1.91 -16.49 -4.36
CA PRO A 423 -1.37 -16.60 -3.02
C PRO A 423 0.12 -16.31 -3.02
N ARG A 424 0.60 -15.67 -1.97
CA ARG A 424 2.04 -15.44 -1.83
C ARG A 424 2.79 -16.78 -1.76
N LEU A 425 3.94 -16.86 -2.43
CA LEU A 425 4.73 -18.09 -2.56
C LEU A 425 5.07 -18.76 -1.24
N GLU A 426 5.41 -17.98 -0.23
CA GLU A 426 5.74 -18.51 1.08
C GLU A 426 4.56 -19.23 1.74
N ARG A 427 3.33 -18.83 1.45
CA ARG A 427 2.12 -19.44 2.03
C ARG A 427 1.81 -20.83 1.43
N LEU A 428 2.41 -21.18 0.29
CA LEU A 428 2.20 -22.44 -0.42
C LEU A 428 3.14 -23.55 0.03
N THR A 429 4.19 -23.23 0.76
CA THR A 429 5.14 -24.25 1.26
C THR A 429 4.53 -25.03 2.41
N ASP A 430 4.69 -26.34 2.37
CA ASP A 430 4.39 -27.18 3.53
C ASP A 430 5.43 -26.92 4.64
N GLY A 431 4.97 -26.88 5.90
CA GLY A 431 5.84 -26.61 7.05
C GLY A 431 5.75 -25.18 7.59
N VAL A 432 6.71 -24.84 8.46
CA VAL A 432 6.75 -23.50 9.10
C VAL A 432 7.21 -22.45 8.10
N VAL A 433 6.40 -21.44 7.89
CA VAL A 433 6.69 -20.31 6.97
C VAL A 433 6.99 -19.02 7.72
N ASN A 434 6.57 -18.90 8.96
CA ASN A 434 6.86 -17.75 9.81
C ASN A 434 6.79 -18.12 11.29
N VAL A 435 7.32 -17.24 12.14
CA VAL A 435 7.25 -17.37 13.61
C VAL A 435 6.84 -16.04 14.19
N SER A 436 5.73 -16.02 14.91
CA SER A 436 5.18 -14.86 15.60
C SER A 436 5.28 -15.03 17.14
N GLY A 437 4.64 -14.13 17.90
CA GLY A 437 4.54 -14.26 19.34
C GLY A 437 5.92 -14.31 20.05
N GLN A 438 6.84 -13.45 19.62
CA GLN A 438 8.21 -13.41 20.20
C GLN A 438 8.98 -14.74 20.01
N GLY A 439 8.91 -15.32 18.82
CA GLY A 439 9.60 -16.56 18.48
C GLY A 439 8.94 -17.83 19.02
N ARG A 440 7.67 -17.76 19.43
CA ARG A 440 6.97 -18.88 20.10
C ARG A 440 5.89 -19.55 19.27
N THR A 441 5.26 -18.82 18.36
CA THR A 441 4.09 -19.31 17.61
C THR A 441 4.45 -19.52 16.15
N PRO A 442 4.55 -20.77 15.67
CA PRO A 442 4.80 -21.05 14.27
C PRO A 442 3.54 -20.78 13.44
N THR A 443 3.72 -20.26 12.24
CA THR A 443 2.71 -20.17 11.21
C THR A 443 3.08 -21.16 10.11
N PHE A 444 2.10 -21.99 9.69
CA PHE A 444 2.30 -22.99 8.66
C PHE A 444 1.77 -22.51 7.32
N GLY A 445 2.39 -22.94 6.25
CA GLY A 445 1.86 -22.74 4.92
C GLY A 445 0.75 -23.73 4.58
N ASN A 446 0.07 -23.49 3.48
CA ASN A 446 -0.98 -24.37 2.94
C ASN A 446 -0.81 -24.50 1.42
N PRO A 447 -0.27 -25.65 0.95
CA PRO A 447 -0.06 -25.88 -0.48
C PRO A 447 -1.36 -26.01 -1.29
N ASN A 448 -2.51 -26.09 -0.62
CA ASN A 448 -3.83 -26.21 -1.27
C ASN A 448 -4.54 -24.87 -1.45
N LEU A 449 -3.88 -23.74 -1.16
CA LEU A 449 -4.46 -22.43 -1.39
C LEU A 449 -4.76 -22.22 -2.87
N LYS A 450 -5.91 -21.62 -3.14
CA LYS A 450 -6.32 -21.16 -4.46
C LYS A 450 -6.12 -19.66 -4.59
N PRO A 451 -5.92 -19.13 -5.79
CA PRO A 451 -6.01 -17.71 -6.05
C PRO A 451 -7.36 -17.13 -5.65
N GLU A 452 -7.33 -15.91 -5.14
CA GLU A 452 -8.51 -15.11 -4.90
C GLU A 452 -8.96 -14.50 -6.24
N THR A 453 -10.27 -14.45 -6.47
CA THR A 453 -10.86 -13.81 -7.65
C THR A 453 -11.85 -12.73 -7.24
N SER A 454 -12.01 -11.71 -8.08
CA SER A 454 -12.98 -10.65 -7.81
C SER A 454 -13.82 -10.33 -9.03
N LYS A 455 -15.08 -9.93 -8.78
CA LYS A 455 -16.02 -9.40 -9.73
C LYS A 455 -16.48 -8.03 -9.25
N ASN A 456 -16.33 -7.02 -10.09
CA ASN A 456 -16.68 -5.66 -9.72
C ASN A 456 -17.67 -5.08 -10.73
N PHE A 457 -18.69 -4.41 -10.20
CA PHE A 457 -19.67 -3.63 -10.96
C PHE A 457 -19.60 -2.19 -10.45
N GLU A 458 -19.56 -1.24 -11.35
CA GLU A 458 -19.66 0.16 -10.99
C GLU A 458 -20.48 0.97 -11.98
N ILE A 459 -21.14 1.99 -11.45
CA ILE A 459 -21.86 3.00 -12.22
C ILE A 459 -21.61 4.36 -11.58
N GLY A 460 -21.31 5.35 -12.42
CA GLY A 460 -21.01 6.69 -11.93
C GLY A 460 -21.36 7.78 -12.91
N THR A 461 -21.28 8.99 -12.42
CA THR A 461 -21.43 10.20 -13.20
C THR A 461 -20.30 11.17 -12.90
N TYR A 462 -19.90 11.89 -13.92
CA TYR A 462 -18.95 13.00 -13.83
C TYR A 462 -19.61 14.24 -14.44
N PHE A 463 -19.57 15.36 -13.69
CA PHE A 463 -20.05 16.65 -14.14
C PHE A 463 -18.94 17.68 -14.07
N SER A 464 -18.77 18.47 -15.12
CA SER A 464 -17.78 19.55 -15.15
C SER A 464 -18.31 20.76 -15.90
N THR A 465 -18.16 21.95 -15.32
CA THR A 465 -18.52 23.20 -15.97
C THR A 465 -17.37 23.79 -16.80
N ASN A 466 -16.30 23.04 -17.05
CA ASN A 466 -15.09 23.42 -17.79
C ASN A 466 -14.23 24.53 -17.16
N HIS A 467 -14.66 25.18 -16.08
CA HIS A 467 -13.88 26.30 -15.53
C HIS A 467 -13.70 26.30 -14.02
N ASN A 468 -14.73 25.94 -13.26
CA ASN A 468 -14.66 26.17 -11.81
C ASN A 468 -15.39 25.15 -10.93
N PHE A 469 -16.09 24.20 -11.51
CA PHE A 469 -16.88 23.24 -10.74
C PHE A 469 -16.87 21.86 -11.38
N ASP A 470 -16.39 20.88 -10.64
CA ASP A 470 -16.40 19.47 -11.03
C ASP A 470 -16.94 18.63 -9.87
N PHE A 471 -17.80 17.66 -10.17
CA PHE A 471 -18.14 16.63 -9.22
C PHE A 471 -18.22 15.25 -9.89
N ASN A 472 -17.99 14.22 -9.12
CA ASN A 472 -18.22 12.84 -9.50
C ASN A 472 -18.96 12.09 -8.39
N VAL A 473 -19.74 11.10 -8.79
CA VAL A 473 -20.35 10.14 -7.85
C VAL A 473 -20.28 8.77 -8.52
N THR A 474 -19.80 7.77 -7.77
CA THR A 474 -19.73 6.38 -8.24
C THR A 474 -20.31 5.46 -7.17
N ALA A 475 -21.25 4.60 -7.54
CA ALA A 475 -21.67 3.46 -6.76
C ALA A 475 -20.94 2.22 -7.26
N PHE A 476 -20.46 1.39 -6.36
CA PHE A 476 -19.71 0.17 -6.68
C PHE A 476 -20.17 -1.02 -5.84
N PHE A 477 -19.98 -2.21 -6.40
CA PHE A 477 -20.15 -3.49 -5.75
C PHE A 477 -19.02 -4.42 -6.18
N SER A 478 -18.28 -4.98 -5.23
CA SER A 478 -17.19 -5.92 -5.45
C SER A 478 -17.44 -7.20 -4.65
N GLN A 479 -17.37 -8.33 -5.32
CA GLN A 479 -17.43 -9.67 -4.73
C GLN A 479 -16.05 -10.31 -4.85
N ILE A 480 -15.52 -10.84 -3.76
CA ILE A 480 -14.24 -11.56 -3.71
C ILE A 480 -14.54 -13.00 -3.35
N GLU A 481 -14.16 -13.93 -4.20
CA GLU A 481 -14.29 -15.36 -3.99
C GLU A 481 -12.93 -15.95 -3.57
N ASP A 482 -12.96 -17.04 -2.79
CA ASP A 482 -11.77 -17.74 -2.29
C ASP A 482 -10.81 -16.82 -1.49
N LYS A 483 -11.34 -15.80 -0.77
CA LYS A 483 -10.49 -14.86 0.02
C LYS A 483 -9.59 -15.60 0.99
N ILE A 484 -8.28 -15.30 0.94
CA ILE A 484 -7.29 -15.93 1.82
C ILE A 484 -7.32 -15.26 3.19
N MET A 485 -7.65 -16.04 4.20
CA MET A 485 -7.73 -15.62 5.59
C MET A 485 -6.88 -16.52 6.48
N THR A 486 -6.60 -16.06 7.69
CA THR A 486 -6.06 -16.92 8.74
C THR A 486 -7.15 -17.89 9.17
N GLY A 487 -6.97 -19.17 8.87
CA GLY A 487 -7.94 -20.21 9.23
C GLY A 487 -8.14 -20.33 10.73
N ASN A 488 -9.30 -20.86 11.12
CA ASN A 488 -9.56 -21.24 12.50
C ASN A 488 -8.49 -22.22 12.98
N LYS A 489 -8.22 -22.19 14.29
CA LYS A 489 -7.28 -23.06 14.98
C LYS A 489 -7.71 -24.51 14.85
N GLU A 490 -7.34 -25.15 13.74
CA GLU A 490 -7.77 -26.54 13.47
C GLU A 490 -7.15 -27.52 14.45
N ILE A 491 -5.91 -27.27 14.89
CA ILE A 491 -5.15 -28.17 15.74
C ILE A 491 -4.53 -27.40 16.88
N SER A 492 -4.82 -27.81 18.10
CA SER A 492 -4.17 -27.30 19.30
C SER A 492 -3.17 -28.31 19.83
N CYS A 493 -1.92 -27.92 19.91
CA CYS A 493 -0.87 -28.67 20.57
C CYS A 493 -0.79 -28.22 22.03
N ASN A 494 -1.71 -28.69 22.86
CA ASN A 494 -1.79 -28.34 24.28
C ASN A 494 -1.60 -29.58 25.15
N THR A 495 -0.71 -29.50 26.12
CA THR A 495 -0.38 -30.63 26.99
C THR A 495 -1.35 -30.86 28.14
N ASP A 496 -2.26 -29.90 28.41
CA ASP A 496 -3.16 -29.94 29.57
C ASP A 496 -4.65 -30.13 29.26
N ASN A 497 -5.00 -30.38 27.99
CA ASN A 497 -6.38 -30.60 27.52
C ASN A 497 -7.38 -29.48 27.86
N THR A 498 -6.94 -28.25 28.05
CA THR A 498 -7.81 -27.15 28.52
C THR A 498 -8.42 -26.30 27.43
N THR A 499 -8.17 -26.58 26.14
CA THR A 499 -8.73 -25.78 25.04
C THR A 499 -10.09 -26.29 24.60
N THR A 500 -11.02 -25.38 24.43
CA THR A 500 -12.43 -25.64 24.14
C THR A 500 -12.79 -25.64 22.66
N SER A 501 -11.85 -25.40 21.75
CA SER A 501 -12.10 -25.38 20.30
C SER A 501 -11.02 -26.10 19.52
N GLY A 502 -11.42 -26.95 18.59
CA GLY A 502 -10.55 -27.70 17.69
C GLY A 502 -10.12 -29.08 18.18
N ILE A 503 -9.29 -29.74 17.38
CA ILE A 503 -8.74 -31.08 17.70
C ILE A 503 -7.52 -30.89 18.61
N ASN A 504 -7.60 -31.36 19.85
CA ASN A 504 -6.47 -31.39 20.77
C ASN A 504 -5.55 -32.57 20.44
N TRP A 505 -4.35 -32.30 20.00
CA TRP A 505 -3.34 -33.31 19.77
C TRP A 505 -2.51 -33.57 21.02
N SER A 506 -2.16 -34.83 21.20
CA SER A 506 -1.15 -35.19 22.21
C SER A 506 0.23 -34.65 21.82
N LYS A 507 1.14 -34.61 22.79
CA LYS A 507 2.54 -34.28 22.53
C LYS A 507 3.13 -35.08 21.36
N ALA A 508 2.88 -36.38 21.39
CA ALA A 508 3.40 -37.31 20.37
C ALA A 508 2.83 -37.00 18.96
N ASP A 509 1.54 -36.65 18.88
CA ASP A 509 0.91 -36.27 17.62
C ASP A 509 1.49 -34.95 17.07
N CYS A 510 1.74 -33.98 17.94
CA CYS A 510 2.35 -32.72 17.56
C CYS A 510 3.80 -32.90 17.11
N GLU A 511 4.59 -33.69 17.80
CA GLU A 511 5.96 -34.05 17.41
C GLU A 511 5.98 -34.81 16.09
N ALA A 512 5.05 -35.74 15.89
CA ALA A 512 4.90 -36.48 14.63
C ALA A 512 4.51 -35.55 13.47
N PHE A 513 3.60 -34.62 13.71
CA PHE A 513 3.23 -33.61 12.72
C PHE A 513 4.43 -32.73 12.34
N MET A 514 5.15 -32.20 13.32
CA MET A 514 6.34 -31.37 13.06
C MET A 514 7.41 -32.13 12.28
N ALA A 515 7.61 -33.42 12.61
CA ALA A 515 8.50 -34.27 11.87
C ALA A 515 8.02 -34.51 10.42
N SER A 516 6.71 -34.67 10.21
CA SER A 516 6.13 -34.89 8.88
C SER A 516 6.29 -33.69 7.95
N VAL A 517 6.26 -32.46 8.50
CA VAL A 517 6.49 -31.23 7.73
C VAL A 517 7.99 -30.83 7.72
N GLY A 518 8.87 -31.70 8.18
CA GLY A 518 10.33 -31.54 8.09
C GLY A 518 10.91 -30.42 8.96
N THR A 519 10.17 -29.92 9.95
CA THR A 519 10.58 -28.81 10.80
C THR A 519 11.00 -29.31 12.17
N PRO A 520 12.23 -29.00 12.65
CA PRO A 520 12.71 -29.43 13.96
C PRO A 520 12.17 -28.53 15.10
N TRP A 521 10.87 -28.23 15.10
CA TRP A 521 10.25 -27.41 16.13
C TRP A 521 10.21 -28.15 17.46
N VAL A 522 10.73 -27.53 18.53
CA VAL A 522 10.73 -28.12 19.87
C VAL A 522 9.78 -27.35 20.77
N MET A 523 8.83 -28.06 21.36
CA MET A 523 7.94 -27.50 22.37
C MET A 523 8.67 -27.45 23.72
N ASP A 524 8.63 -26.28 24.38
CA ASP A 524 9.25 -26.11 25.72
C ASP A 524 8.27 -26.52 26.81
N TYR A 525 8.35 -27.78 27.24
CA TYR A 525 7.51 -28.31 28.31
C TYR A 525 7.99 -27.95 29.73
N ASN A 526 9.16 -27.28 29.85
CA ASN A 526 9.83 -27.12 31.15
C ASN A 526 9.55 -25.77 31.87
N ARG A 527 8.77 -24.87 31.29
CA ARG A 527 8.52 -23.53 31.90
C ARG A 527 7.34 -23.44 32.85
N GLY A 528 6.71 -24.55 33.23
CA GLY A 528 5.64 -24.55 34.24
C GLY A 528 4.29 -23.92 33.80
N THR A 529 4.24 -23.37 32.63
CA THR A 529 3.01 -23.02 31.92
C THR A 529 2.94 -23.90 30.67
N PRO A 530 1.81 -24.57 30.42
CA PRO A 530 1.67 -25.37 29.21
C PRO A 530 1.89 -24.45 28.00
N ASP A 531 2.89 -24.75 27.20
CA ASP A 531 3.04 -24.08 25.90
C ASP A 531 1.92 -24.60 25.00
N SER A 532 0.80 -23.91 25.00
CA SER A 532 -0.23 -24.13 24.00
C SER A 532 0.13 -23.34 22.74
N TRP A 533 0.33 -24.01 21.64
CA TRP A 533 0.37 -23.37 20.34
C TRP A 533 -0.65 -24.01 19.42
N ASN A 534 -1.22 -23.20 18.56
CA ASN A 534 -2.20 -23.66 17.59
C ASN A 534 -1.55 -23.70 16.22
N VAL A 535 -1.82 -24.74 15.46
CA VAL A 535 -1.46 -24.80 14.06
C VAL A 535 -2.42 -23.86 13.34
N THR A 536 -1.89 -22.69 12.97
CA THR A 536 -2.62 -21.71 12.18
C THR A 536 -2.15 -21.82 10.75
N ARG A 537 -3.06 -22.06 9.82
CA ARG A 537 -2.81 -22.09 8.38
C ARG A 537 -3.66 -21.06 7.68
N PRO A 538 -3.18 -20.43 6.60
CA PRO A 538 -4.05 -19.67 5.73
C PRO A 538 -5.02 -20.64 5.02
N VAL A 539 -6.26 -20.20 4.85
CA VAL A 539 -7.33 -20.95 4.15
C VAL A 539 -8.05 -19.99 3.22
N ASN A 540 -8.68 -20.52 2.19
CA ASN A 540 -9.62 -19.75 1.39
C ASN A 540 -10.97 -19.71 2.12
N ALA A 541 -11.48 -18.50 2.41
CA ALA A 541 -12.86 -18.27 2.84
C ALA A 541 -13.80 -18.37 1.64
N GLU A 542 -15.10 -18.55 1.89
CA GLU A 542 -16.07 -18.72 0.81
C GLU A 542 -16.22 -17.45 -0.01
N GLU A 543 -16.54 -16.31 0.59
CA GLU A 543 -16.84 -15.08 -0.13
C GLU A 543 -16.70 -13.83 0.78
N ALA A 544 -16.30 -12.70 0.21
CA ALA A 544 -16.40 -11.39 0.83
C ALA A 544 -17.02 -10.39 -0.15
N GLU A 545 -17.90 -9.52 0.34
CA GLU A 545 -18.52 -8.46 -0.43
C GLU A 545 -18.11 -7.10 0.12
N VAL A 546 -17.88 -6.15 -0.80
CA VAL A 546 -17.61 -4.75 -0.49
C VAL A 546 -18.44 -3.89 -1.43
N TYR A 547 -19.24 -2.99 -0.91
CA TYR A 547 -20.06 -2.09 -1.71
C TYR A 547 -20.15 -0.70 -1.09
N GLY A 548 -20.45 0.30 -1.90
CA GLY A 548 -20.50 1.64 -1.40
C GLY A 548 -20.72 2.73 -2.44
N ILE A 549 -20.58 3.96 -1.97
CA ILE A 549 -20.69 5.19 -2.78
C ILE A 549 -19.47 6.07 -2.53
N GLU A 550 -18.84 6.49 -3.59
CA GLU A 550 -17.77 7.47 -3.60
C GLU A 550 -18.26 8.77 -4.26
N ALA A 551 -17.95 9.92 -3.65
CA ALA A 551 -18.30 11.21 -4.19
C ALA A 551 -17.14 12.19 -4.01
N GLY A 552 -16.81 12.91 -5.08
CA GLY A 552 -15.79 13.95 -5.10
C GLY A 552 -16.34 15.25 -5.67
N LEU A 553 -15.93 16.38 -5.10
CA LEU A 553 -16.31 17.71 -5.55
C LEU A 553 -15.09 18.64 -5.49
N ASN A 554 -14.83 19.35 -6.59
CA ASN A 554 -13.88 20.45 -6.66
C ASN A 554 -14.57 21.71 -7.15
N TRP A 555 -14.48 22.80 -6.38
CA TRP A 555 -15.15 24.04 -6.68
C TRP A 555 -14.25 25.26 -6.45
N ALA A 556 -13.88 25.92 -7.54
CA ALA A 556 -13.27 27.24 -7.48
C ALA A 556 -14.40 28.30 -7.44
N PHE A 557 -14.92 28.58 -6.25
CA PHE A 557 -16.06 29.49 -6.06
C PHE A 557 -15.68 30.98 -6.16
N ALA A 558 -14.40 31.29 -6.16
CA ALA A 558 -13.82 32.58 -6.49
C ALA A 558 -12.45 32.37 -7.14
N ASP A 559 -11.90 33.37 -7.80
CA ASP A 559 -10.64 33.28 -8.53
C ASP A 559 -9.47 32.83 -7.67
N ASN A 560 -9.51 33.10 -6.39
CA ASN A 560 -8.46 32.82 -5.41
C ASN A 560 -8.88 31.81 -4.32
N TRP A 561 -10.07 31.18 -4.44
CA TRP A 561 -10.56 30.19 -3.49
C TRP A 561 -10.95 28.87 -4.17
N LYS A 562 -10.48 27.77 -3.62
CA LYS A 562 -10.86 26.43 -4.07
C LYS A 562 -11.31 25.57 -2.88
N LEU A 563 -12.46 24.91 -3.03
CA LEU A 563 -13.02 23.93 -2.10
C LEU A 563 -12.90 22.53 -2.73
N GLY A 564 -12.34 21.59 -2.01
CA GLY A 564 -12.41 20.16 -2.31
C GLY A 564 -13.21 19.46 -1.23
N LEU A 565 -14.05 18.49 -1.62
CA LEU A 565 -14.81 17.65 -0.69
C LEU A 565 -14.86 16.25 -1.25
N ASN A 566 -14.50 15.26 -0.45
CA ASN A 566 -14.59 13.85 -0.77
C ASN A 566 -15.36 13.12 0.32
N TYR A 567 -16.26 12.25 -0.09
CA TYR A 567 -17.06 11.40 0.77
C TYR A 567 -16.99 9.98 0.26
N THR A 568 -16.85 9.05 1.18
CA THR A 568 -16.95 7.62 0.91
C THR A 568 -17.84 6.98 1.96
N TRP A 569 -18.79 6.18 1.48
CA TRP A 569 -19.54 5.23 2.29
C TRP A 569 -19.19 3.83 1.80
N THR A 570 -18.77 2.94 2.70
CA THR A 570 -18.34 1.58 2.39
C THR A 570 -18.93 0.61 3.40
N GLU A 571 -19.62 -0.40 2.93
CA GLU A 571 -20.01 -1.57 3.71
C GLU A 571 -19.24 -2.80 3.26
N THR A 572 -18.95 -3.69 4.21
CA THR A 572 -18.21 -4.93 3.99
C THR A 572 -18.92 -6.08 4.66
N GLU A 573 -18.93 -7.25 4.01
CA GLU A 573 -19.49 -8.48 4.56
C GLU A 573 -18.59 -9.66 4.19
N ILE A 574 -18.32 -10.55 5.14
CA ILE A 574 -17.67 -11.84 4.89
C ILE A 574 -18.71 -12.92 5.08
N LYS A 575 -19.06 -13.62 4.00
CA LYS A 575 -20.06 -14.69 4.02
C LYS A 575 -19.43 -16.01 4.48
N ASP A 576 -19.11 -16.08 5.75
CA ASP A 576 -18.64 -17.30 6.42
C ASP A 576 -19.50 -17.57 7.64
N SER A 577 -20.31 -18.62 7.57
CA SER A 577 -21.23 -19.02 8.64
C SER A 577 -20.53 -19.36 9.96
N SER A 578 -19.25 -19.75 9.90
CA SER A 578 -18.44 -20.04 11.10
C SER A 578 -18.06 -18.78 11.88
N LEU A 579 -18.08 -17.62 11.23
CA LEU A 579 -17.74 -16.32 11.80
C LEU A 579 -18.98 -15.46 12.14
N GLY A 580 -20.19 -15.88 11.73
CA GLY A 580 -21.45 -15.22 12.03
C GLY A 580 -21.71 -13.94 11.25
N ASN A 581 -21.42 -13.90 9.96
CA ASN A 581 -21.50 -12.73 9.07
C ASN A 581 -20.62 -11.57 9.55
N PRO A 582 -19.32 -11.75 9.58
CA PRO A 582 -18.38 -10.73 10.03
C PRO A 582 -18.18 -9.65 8.96
N VAL A 583 -17.62 -8.52 9.41
CA VAL A 583 -17.17 -7.41 8.55
C VAL A 583 -15.65 -7.41 8.43
N LEU A 584 -15.12 -6.71 7.44
CA LEU A 584 -13.69 -6.40 7.42
C LEU A 584 -13.40 -5.43 8.58
N ASN A 585 -12.54 -5.85 9.50
CA ASN A 585 -12.22 -5.03 10.66
C ASN A 585 -11.40 -3.79 10.27
N ASP A 586 -11.46 -2.77 11.12
CA ASP A 586 -10.73 -1.51 10.99
C ASP A 586 -11.00 -0.76 9.66
N THR A 587 -12.18 -0.97 9.07
CA THR A 587 -12.65 -0.24 7.88
C THR A 587 -13.74 0.75 8.32
N PRO A 588 -13.55 2.08 8.13
CA PRO A 588 -14.58 3.05 8.48
C PRO A 588 -15.74 2.98 7.48
N GLU A 589 -16.96 2.95 7.97
CA GLU A 589 -18.18 2.98 7.14
C GLU A 589 -18.30 4.33 6.41
N HIS A 590 -18.01 5.42 7.12
CA HIS A 590 -18.05 6.78 6.56
C HIS A 590 -16.71 7.48 6.66
N MET A 591 -16.24 7.99 5.53
CA MET A 591 -15.06 8.85 5.44
C MET A 591 -15.42 10.19 4.79
N VAL A 592 -14.98 11.29 5.38
CA VAL A 592 -15.09 12.63 4.80
C VAL A 592 -13.74 13.30 4.81
N ASN A 593 -13.34 13.87 3.67
CA ASN A 593 -12.19 14.74 3.57
C ASN A 593 -12.63 16.06 2.93
N ALA A 594 -12.29 17.19 3.56
CA ALA A 594 -12.60 18.51 3.07
C ALA A 594 -11.32 19.36 3.02
N SER A 595 -11.11 20.08 1.94
CA SER A 595 -9.96 20.97 1.78
C SER A 595 -10.40 22.35 1.29
N LEU A 596 -9.84 23.39 1.87
CA LEU A 596 -10.05 24.76 1.47
C LEU A 596 -8.69 25.39 1.17
N LYS A 597 -8.51 25.91 -0.04
CA LYS A 597 -7.29 26.58 -0.49
C LYS A 597 -7.59 28.03 -0.80
N TRP A 598 -6.74 28.92 -0.34
CA TRP A 598 -6.85 30.37 -0.55
C TRP A 598 -5.52 30.97 -1.02
N GLN A 599 -5.51 31.50 -2.25
CA GLN A 599 -4.43 32.33 -2.76
C GLN A 599 -4.56 33.71 -2.16
N ALA A 600 -4.00 33.92 -0.96
CA ALA A 600 -4.14 35.16 -0.20
C ALA A 600 -3.36 36.32 -0.84
N ALA A 601 -2.26 36.04 -1.52
CA ALA A 601 -1.46 36.92 -2.34
C ALA A 601 -0.70 36.11 -3.39
N ASP A 602 -0.09 36.77 -4.40
CA ASP A 602 0.68 36.08 -5.46
C ASP A 602 1.78 35.15 -4.91
N PHE A 603 2.33 35.53 -3.76
CA PHE A 603 3.41 34.77 -3.10
C PHE A 603 2.95 33.95 -1.88
N VAL A 604 1.64 33.92 -1.54
CA VAL A 604 1.10 33.26 -0.34
C VAL A 604 -0.12 32.41 -0.67
N ASN A 605 0.00 31.12 -0.46
CA ASN A 605 -1.11 30.17 -0.45
C ASN A 605 -1.38 29.69 0.98
N LEU A 606 -2.63 29.81 1.43
CA LEU A 606 -3.12 29.25 2.69
C LEU A 606 -4.01 28.05 2.39
N TRP A 607 -3.99 27.06 3.26
CA TRP A 607 -4.87 25.92 3.15
C TRP A 607 -5.35 25.42 4.51
N ALA A 608 -6.54 24.84 4.51
CA ALA A 608 -7.08 24.06 5.63
C ALA A 608 -7.59 22.73 5.11
N ARG A 609 -7.40 21.66 5.87
CA ARG A 609 -7.89 20.31 5.57
C ARG A 609 -8.53 19.72 6.82
N GLY A 610 -9.76 19.23 6.66
CA GLY A 610 -10.48 18.44 7.67
C GLY A 610 -10.64 17.01 7.20
N GLU A 611 -10.55 16.08 8.12
CA GLU A 611 -10.86 14.67 7.87
C GLU A 611 -11.73 14.10 9.00
N TYR A 612 -12.64 13.21 8.63
CA TYR A 612 -13.48 12.46 9.54
C TYR A 612 -13.49 10.99 9.17
N ARG A 613 -13.42 10.13 10.17
CA ARG A 613 -13.56 8.67 10.07
C ARG A 613 -14.57 8.22 11.12
N SER A 614 -15.59 7.46 10.68
CA SER A 614 -16.58 6.88 11.57
C SER A 614 -15.99 5.77 12.46
N GLU A 615 -16.79 5.25 13.34
CA GLU A 615 -16.47 4.03 14.09
C GLU A 615 -16.10 2.88 13.15
N ARG A 616 -15.28 1.94 13.65
CA ARG A 616 -14.74 0.83 12.86
C ARG A 616 -14.80 -0.44 13.70
N ALA A 617 -15.20 -1.55 13.07
CA ALA A 617 -15.27 -2.84 13.74
C ALA A 617 -13.92 -3.24 14.33
N ARG A 618 -13.90 -3.59 15.61
CA ARG A 618 -12.69 -4.05 16.32
C ARG A 618 -12.35 -5.49 15.97
N PHE A 619 -13.34 -6.30 15.70
CA PHE A 619 -13.20 -7.73 15.41
C PHE A 619 -13.89 -8.08 14.10
N THR A 620 -13.35 -9.06 13.40
CA THR A 620 -13.96 -9.63 12.20
C THR A 620 -15.13 -10.58 12.51
N SER A 621 -15.23 -11.09 13.74
CA SER A 621 -16.32 -11.99 14.15
C SER A 621 -17.41 -11.24 14.89
N THR A 622 -18.65 -11.71 14.78
CA THR A 622 -19.77 -11.21 15.61
C THR A 622 -19.54 -11.53 17.08
N TYR A 623 -20.17 -10.77 17.98
CA TYR A 623 -19.99 -10.89 19.43
C TYR A 623 -20.13 -12.33 19.95
N ASP A 624 -21.15 -13.06 19.49
CA ASP A 624 -21.44 -14.45 19.96
C ASP A 624 -20.32 -15.44 19.54
N ASN A 625 -19.57 -15.12 18.49
CA ASN A 625 -18.47 -15.95 17.98
C ASN A 625 -17.09 -15.50 18.50
N LEU A 626 -17.04 -14.42 19.30
CA LEU A 626 -15.81 -13.99 19.94
C LEU A 626 -15.40 -14.97 21.06
N THR A 627 -14.09 -15.09 21.25
CA THR A 627 -13.56 -15.76 22.45
C THR A 627 -13.97 -14.98 23.70
N THR A 628 -14.07 -15.64 24.87
CA THR A 628 -14.41 -14.96 26.13
C THR A 628 -13.49 -13.77 26.42
N ALA A 629 -12.20 -13.86 26.08
CA ALA A 629 -11.26 -12.75 26.26
C ALA A 629 -11.61 -11.57 25.33
N ASN A 630 -11.95 -11.83 24.07
CA ASN A 630 -12.37 -10.80 23.12
C ASN A 630 -13.74 -10.20 23.47
N GLN A 631 -14.67 -11.00 24.01
CA GLN A 631 -15.94 -10.49 24.55
C GLN A 631 -15.70 -9.49 25.69
N GLN A 632 -14.79 -9.81 26.62
CA GLN A 632 -14.41 -8.87 27.69
C GLN A 632 -13.84 -7.56 27.14
N VAL A 633 -13.04 -7.62 26.09
CA VAL A 633 -12.50 -6.43 25.42
C VAL A 633 -13.63 -5.64 24.76
N TYR A 634 -14.54 -6.30 24.06
CA TYR A 634 -15.67 -5.65 23.41
C TYR A 634 -16.64 -5.02 24.43
N ASP A 635 -16.93 -5.70 25.54
CA ASP A 635 -17.76 -5.18 26.63
C ASP A 635 -17.19 -3.92 27.28
N ALA A 636 -15.85 -3.83 27.35
CA ALA A 636 -15.16 -2.69 27.93
C ALA A 636 -14.99 -1.51 26.96
N LEU A 637 -14.78 -1.78 25.68
CA LEU A 637 -14.30 -0.78 24.71
C LEU A 637 -15.25 -0.56 23.52
N GLY A 638 -16.05 -1.56 23.16
CA GLY A 638 -16.84 -1.56 21.91
C GLY A 638 -15.95 -1.56 20.66
N ASP A 639 -16.47 -1.01 19.59
CA ASP A 639 -15.76 -0.76 18.35
C ASP A 639 -14.74 0.37 18.49
N TYR A 640 -13.86 0.52 17.50
CA TYR A 640 -12.90 1.63 17.49
C TYR A 640 -13.61 2.95 17.30
N LYS A 641 -13.27 3.95 18.13
CA LYS A 641 -13.90 5.26 18.15
C LYS A 641 -13.71 6.02 16.84
N GLU A 642 -14.74 6.79 16.50
CA GLU A 642 -14.66 7.81 15.46
C GLU A 642 -13.69 8.94 15.81
N TYR A 643 -13.20 9.63 14.79
CA TYR A 643 -12.38 10.83 14.99
C TYR A 643 -12.52 11.84 13.86
N ALA A 644 -12.25 13.09 14.21
CA ALA A 644 -12.08 14.18 13.25
C ALA A 644 -10.78 14.94 13.53
N LEU A 645 -10.06 15.31 12.47
CA LEU A 645 -8.85 16.10 12.54
C LEU A 645 -8.96 17.36 11.68
N LEU A 646 -8.27 18.41 12.09
CA LEU A 646 -8.07 19.64 11.31
C LEU A 646 -6.58 19.90 11.15
N HIS A 647 -6.19 20.22 9.93
CA HIS A 647 -4.84 20.63 9.56
C HIS A 647 -4.87 21.98 8.86
N VAL A 648 -3.88 22.82 9.10
CA VAL A 648 -3.77 24.11 8.43
C VAL A 648 -2.33 24.37 8.00
N GLY A 649 -2.14 25.13 6.95
CA GLY A 649 -0.79 25.46 6.52
C GLY A 649 -0.73 26.60 5.52
N SER A 650 0.49 26.96 5.19
CA SER A 650 0.81 28.03 4.25
C SER A 650 2.02 27.68 3.40
N ASN A 651 2.01 28.13 2.15
CA ASN A 651 3.12 28.07 1.23
C ASN A 651 3.48 29.49 0.79
N PHE A 652 4.75 29.84 0.92
CA PHE A 652 5.31 31.11 0.53
C PHE A 652 6.24 30.90 -0.67
N ASN A 653 5.92 31.48 -1.82
CA ASN A 653 6.81 31.58 -2.97
C ASN A 653 7.69 32.80 -2.77
N VAL A 654 8.77 32.68 -2.00
CA VAL A 654 9.64 33.82 -1.61
C VAL A 654 10.30 34.46 -2.84
N THR A 655 10.74 33.61 -3.76
CA THR A 655 11.18 33.96 -5.11
C THR A 655 10.72 32.88 -6.09
N PRO A 656 10.84 33.05 -7.41
CA PRO A 656 10.55 31.97 -8.38
C PRO A 656 11.31 30.66 -8.09
N ASN A 657 12.47 30.80 -7.45
CA ASN A 657 13.40 29.68 -7.19
C ASN A 657 13.40 29.23 -5.71
N TRP A 658 12.61 29.83 -4.85
CA TRP A 658 12.62 29.52 -3.42
C TRP A 658 11.23 29.52 -2.83
N ASP A 659 10.81 28.33 -2.36
CA ASP A 659 9.54 28.12 -1.67
C ASP A 659 9.78 27.77 -0.19
N ILE A 660 8.93 28.27 0.70
CA ILE A 660 8.89 27.89 2.11
C ILE A 660 7.48 27.40 2.44
N GLY A 661 7.37 26.32 3.19
CA GLY A 661 6.11 25.79 3.69
C GLY A 661 6.10 25.64 5.19
N VAL A 662 4.95 25.94 5.78
CA VAL A 662 4.67 25.75 7.21
C VAL A 662 3.32 25.06 7.32
N ALA A 663 3.22 23.99 8.10
CA ALA A 663 1.97 23.30 8.37
C ALA A 663 1.83 22.95 9.84
N LEU A 664 0.61 23.01 10.35
CA LEU A 664 0.20 22.55 11.67
C LEU A 664 -0.82 21.44 11.46
N TYR A 665 -0.42 20.20 11.73
CA TYR A 665 -1.28 19.03 11.69
C TYR A 665 -1.92 18.77 13.05
N ASN A 666 -3.11 18.17 13.04
CA ASN A 666 -3.88 17.85 14.24
C ASN A 666 -3.99 19.10 15.16
N VAL A 667 -4.58 20.18 14.63
CA VAL A 667 -4.67 21.50 15.29
C VAL A 667 -5.23 21.42 16.70
N PHE A 668 -6.23 20.55 16.92
CA PHE A 668 -6.90 20.37 18.21
C PHE A 668 -6.19 19.39 19.15
N ASP A 669 -5.04 18.85 18.73
CA ASP A 669 -4.23 17.94 19.53
C ASP A 669 -5.00 16.68 20.00
N LYS A 670 -5.77 16.10 19.07
CA LYS A 670 -6.47 14.84 19.33
C LYS A 670 -5.45 13.79 19.73
N ASN A 671 -5.60 13.25 20.93
CA ASN A 671 -4.74 12.20 21.44
C ASN A 671 -5.26 10.81 20.98
N PHE A 672 -4.40 10.04 20.36
CA PHE A 672 -4.64 8.66 19.93
C PHE A 672 -3.92 7.63 20.83
N ASN A 673 -3.17 8.08 21.82
CA ASN A 673 -2.60 7.26 22.87
C ASN A 673 -3.66 7.08 24.00
N ASP A 674 -4.79 6.47 23.65
CA ASP A 674 -5.96 6.26 24.53
C ASP A 674 -6.15 4.76 24.76
N TYR A 675 -5.45 4.25 25.77
CA TYR A 675 -5.45 2.84 26.12
C TYR A 675 -6.30 2.56 27.36
N GLU A 676 -7.00 1.43 27.35
CA GLU A 676 -7.68 0.87 28.50
C GLU A 676 -7.14 -0.51 28.82
N LYS A 677 -6.98 -0.79 30.09
CA LYS A 677 -6.53 -2.09 30.58
C LYS A 677 -7.74 -3.02 30.75
N VAL A 678 -7.76 -4.08 29.96
CA VAL A 678 -8.75 -5.17 30.10
C VAL A 678 -7.98 -6.43 30.49
N ALA A 679 -8.32 -6.99 31.66
CA ALA A 679 -7.58 -8.08 32.29
C ALA A 679 -6.08 -7.71 32.45
N ASN A 680 -5.19 -8.38 31.73
CA ASN A 680 -3.72 -8.16 31.84
C ASN A 680 -3.13 -7.48 30.61
N SER A 681 -3.94 -6.92 29.72
CA SER A 681 -3.49 -6.33 28.45
C SER A 681 -4.09 -4.94 28.24
N TYR A 682 -3.34 -4.07 27.57
CA TYR A 682 -3.79 -2.73 27.19
C TYR A 682 -4.29 -2.73 25.76
N TYR A 683 -5.45 -2.13 25.53
CA TYR A 683 -6.11 -2.03 24.23
C TYR A 683 -6.40 -0.58 23.87
N ASN A 684 -5.99 -0.16 22.66
CA ASN A 684 -6.26 1.19 22.16
C ASN A 684 -7.71 1.33 21.73
N ARG A 685 -8.33 2.49 22.04
CA ARG A 685 -9.69 2.84 21.63
C ARG A 685 -9.81 3.26 20.16
N TYR A 686 -8.69 3.58 19.49
CA TYR A 686 -8.62 4.07 18.11
C TYR A 686 -7.96 3.12 17.11
N SER A 687 -7.80 1.84 17.40
CA SER A 687 -7.04 0.86 16.63
C SER A 687 -5.53 1.12 16.72
N ASN A 688 -5.08 2.27 16.23
CA ASN A 688 -3.67 2.61 16.12
C ASN A 688 -3.36 3.94 16.81
N THR A 689 -2.20 4.02 17.41
CA THR A 689 -1.68 5.28 17.95
C THR A 689 -1.17 6.12 16.78
N GLN A 690 -1.72 7.32 16.63
CA GLN A 690 -1.33 8.29 15.61
C GLN A 690 -0.61 9.49 16.25
N GLU A 691 0.21 10.17 15.44
CA GLU A 691 0.92 11.37 15.88
C GLU A 691 -0.05 12.47 16.32
N GLY A 692 0.22 13.08 17.47
CA GLY A 692 -0.50 14.23 18.00
C GLY A 692 -0.29 15.48 17.15
N ARG A 693 -0.45 16.67 17.77
CA ARG A 693 -0.18 17.94 17.10
C ARG A 693 1.29 18.02 16.68
N ARG A 694 1.53 18.36 15.40
CA ARG A 694 2.89 18.53 14.86
C ARG A 694 3.02 19.74 13.96
N VAL A 695 4.17 20.38 14.02
CA VAL A 695 4.57 21.45 13.12
C VAL A 695 5.54 20.90 12.09
N GLN A 696 5.22 21.10 10.83
CA GLN A 696 6.12 20.78 9.73
C GLN A 696 6.62 22.07 9.07
N LEU A 697 7.92 22.11 8.84
CA LEU A 697 8.61 23.15 8.10
C LEU A 697 9.27 22.54 6.89
N SER A 698 9.23 23.24 5.75
CA SER A 698 9.99 22.82 4.57
C SER A 698 10.51 24.04 3.82
N THR A 699 11.63 23.85 3.13
CA THR A 699 12.17 24.84 2.20
C THR A 699 12.67 24.14 0.95
N THR A 700 12.28 24.65 -0.22
CA THR A 700 12.65 24.09 -1.51
C THR A 700 13.35 25.16 -2.35
N PHE A 701 14.59 24.86 -2.73
CA PHE A 701 15.35 25.64 -3.68
C PHE A 701 15.31 24.98 -5.06
N LYS A 702 15.04 25.78 -6.09
CA LYS A 702 14.95 25.35 -7.50
C LYS A 702 15.98 26.10 -8.33
N PHE A 703 16.52 25.48 -9.34
CA PHE A 703 17.51 26.09 -10.25
C PHE A 703 17.38 25.52 -11.65
#